data_06449d8b54cea1e30fdc6ced5180cdef
#
_entry.id   06449d8b54cea1e30fdc6ced5180cdef
#
_cell.length_a   1.000
_cell.length_b   1.000
_cell.length_c   1.000
_cell.angle_alpha   90.00
_cell.angle_beta   90.00
_cell.angle_gamma   90.00
#
_symmetry.space_group_name_H-M   'P 1'
#
loop_
_entity.id
_entity.type
_entity.pdbx_description
1 polymer ?
#
loop_
_entity_poly.entity_id
_entity_poly.type
_entity_poly.pdbx_seq_one_letter_code
_entity_poly.pdbx_strand_id
1 'polypeptide(L)'
;MGLTLTEKIIKAHIIDGEMVKGTEIGLKIDQTLTQDATGTMAYLQFEAMGVDRVKTERSVAYIDHNTLQSGFENADDHRFIGSVAKKHGIWFSRPGNGICHQVHLERFGKPGKPFTGAASHTPTGGGIGMLAMGAGGLDVAVAMGGGAYYITMPKVVKINLTGKLNDWVSAKDVILEVLRQLSVKGGVGKVMEYTGEGVKSLSVPERATITNMGAELGATTSIFPSDETTLQFLKAQGREEDYVPMSADPDAVYDEEVNIDLSKLVPLAACPHSPDNVKTVEEIGKIKIDQVCIGSCTNSSLQDMRKVAHILKGKTVHPDVSLAIAPGSKQVFNQIAEDGTLSILIAAGARILESACGPCIGMGQSPNSKGISLRTFNRNFLGRSGTKDAQIYLVSPETAAISAITGVFTDPRTCGEMPAYVMPEKFIINDNMVVPPAAPEEAPNVEILRGPNIKPFPVNKPLAESIESGVTLKVGDNITTDHIMPAGAKILPLRSNIPAISEYCFTVCDETFPKRAKEAGTSIIVGGTNYGQGSSREHAALAPLYLGVKAIICKSFARIHRQNLINNGILPLEFVNEADYDRIEQGDDLVIANIRNIVENGAKIIVEDKTKGFSFEVKCELSERGKGMMLAGGLLNYTKANG
;
A
#
# COMPACT_ATOMS: atom_id res chain seq x y z
N MET A 1 -5.26 -20.37 -27.39
CA MET A 1 -5.49 -20.32 -25.94
C MET A 1 -5.77 -18.87 -25.61
N GLY A 2 -6.94 -18.59 -25.06
CA GLY A 2 -7.34 -17.22 -24.72
C GLY A 2 -6.51 -16.65 -23.58
N LEU A 3 -6.44 -15.33 -23.51
CA LEU A 3 -5.68 -14.59 -22.51
C LEU A 3 -6.61 -14.11 -21.38
N THR A 4 -6.10 -14.13 -20.16
CA THR A 4 -6.72 -13.42 -19.03
C THR A 4 -6.69 -11.92 -19.27
N LEU A 5 -7.48 -11.14 -18.54
CA LEU A 5 -7.43 -9.67 -18.61
C LEU A 5 -6.03 -9.15 -18.26
N THR A 6 -5.43 -9.70 -17.21
CA THR A 6 -4.08 -9.41 -16.76
C THR A 6 -3.07 -9.63 -17.88
N GLU A 7 -3.10 -10.80 -18.52
CA GLU A 7 -2.18 -11.13 -19.61
C GLU A 7 -2.35 -10.24 -20.84
N LYS A 8 -3.58 -9.83 -21.17
CA LYS A 8 -3.84 -8.85 -22.25
C LYS A 8 -3.15 -7.52 -21.99
N ILE A 9 -3.26 -6.99 -20.76
CA ILE A 9 -2.65 -5.71 -20.41
C ILE A 9 -1.12 -5.84 -20.40
N ILE A 10 -0.57 -6.91 -19.80
CA ILE A 10 0.87 -7.18 -19.81
C ILE A 10 1.38 -7.27 -21.24
N LYS A 11 0.74 -8.06 -22.09
CA LYS A 11 1.13 -8.24 -23.50
C LYS A 11 1.20 -6.94 -24.28
N ALA A 12 0.31 -6.01 -23.99
CA ALA A 12 0.27 -4.70 -24.66
C ALA A 12 1.37 -3.73 -24.18
N HIS A 13 2.02 -4.01 -23.02
CA HIS A 13 2.92 -3.06 -22.37
C HIS A 13 4.29 -3.66 -22.01
N ILE A 14 4.53 -4.95 -22.29
CA ILE A 14 5.83 -5.58 -22.07
C ILE A 14 6.84 -5.01 -23.06
N ILE A 15 7.96 -4.52 -22.56
CA ILE A 15 9.06 -3.94 -23.35
C ILE A 15 10.40 -4.64 -23.14
N ASP A 16 10.46 -5.55 -22.16
CA ASP A 16 11.62 -6.39 -21.89
C ASP A 16 11.19 -7.73 -21.31
N GLY A 17 11.89 -8.81 -21.64
CA GLY A 17 11.55 -10.16 -21.21
C GLY A 17 10.39 -10.79 -21.99
N GLU A 18 9.98 -11.98 -21.58
CA GLU A 18 8.90 -12.76 -22.19
C GLU A 18 7.84 -13.11 -21.15
N MET A 19 6.59 -13.29 -21.59
CA MET A 19 5.45 -13.65 -20.72
C MET A 19 5.52 -15.10 -20.22
N VAL A 20 6.64 -15.46 -19.58
CA VAL A 20 6.86 -16.77 -18.96
C VAL A 20 6.72 -16.62 -17.44
N LYS A 21 5.78 -17.35 -16.84
CA LYS A 21 5.48 -17.27 -15.39
C LYS A 21 6.73 -17.52 -14.55
N GLY A 22 6.99 -16.63 -13.59
CA GLY A 22 8.14 -16.72 -12.71
C GLY A 22 9.42 -16.05 -13.24
N THR A 23 9.47 -15.60 -14.50
CA THR A 23 10.61 -14.85 -15.05
C THR A 23 10.42 -13.34 -14.87
N GLU A 24 11.51 -12.58 -14.87
CA GLU A 24 11.45 -11.12 -14.82
C GLU A 24 10.98 -10.55 -16.16
N ILE A 25 10.05 -9.59 -16.08
CA ILE A 25 9.56 -8.83 -17.24
C ILE A 25 9.58 -7.34 -16.93
N GLY A 26 9.88 -6.53 -17.94
CA GLY A 26 9.84 -5.08 -17.88
C GLY A 26 8.59 -4.53 -18.56
N LEU A 27 7.84 -3.73 -17.83
CA LEU A 27 6.60 -3.10 -18.30
C LEU A 27 6.80 -1.60 -18.53
N LYS A 28 6.27 -1.09 -19.64
CA LYS A 28 6.02 0.34 -19.80
C LYS A 28 4.88 0.73 -18.89
N ILE A 29 5.07 1.77 -18.09
CA ILE A 29 4.05 2.32 -17.20
C ILE A 29 3.43 3.56 -17.83
N ASP A 30 2.10 3.58 -17.90
CA ASP A 30 1.35 4.71 -18.44
C ASP A 30 1.01 5.76 -17.38
N GLN A 31 0.72 5.33 -16.16
CA GLN A 31 0.36 6.25 -15.08
C GLN A 31 1.17 5.99 -13.81
N THR A 32 1.49 7.06 -13.10
CA THR A 32 2.17 6.96 -11.79
C THR A 32 1.49 7.81 -10.73
N LEU A 33 1.66 7.39 -9.47
CA LEU A 33 1.17 8.07 -8.28
C LEU A 33 2.27 8.17 -7.23
N THR A 34 2.39 9.34 -6.63
CA THR A 34 3.08 9.51 -5.35
C THR A 34 2.14 10.15 -4.34
N GLN A 35 2.35 9.89 -3.07
CA GLN A 35 1.68 10.56 -1.95
C GLN A 35 2.74 11.14 -1.00
N ASP A 36 2.39 12.10 -0.16
CA ASP A 36 3.37 12.92 0.55
C ASP A 36 4.19 12.20 1.62
N ALA A 37 3.82 10.99 2.06
CA ALA A 37 4.67 10.21 2.96
C ALA A 37 5.86 9.52 2.25
N THR A 38 5.82 9.40 0.92
CA THR A 38 6.86 8.75 0.10
C THR A 38 7.38 9.67 -1.01
N GLY A 39 6.59 10.65 -1.41
CA GLY A 39 6.82 11.47 -2.61
C GLY A 39 8.06 12.34 -2.53
N THR A 40 8.37 12.96 -1.39
CA THR A 40 9.58 13.79 -1.26
C THR A 40 10.83 13.00 -1.63
N MET A 41 10.95 11.77 -1.10
CA MET A 41 12.09 10.91 -1.40
C MET A 41 12.10 10.45 -2.86
N ALA A 42 10.95 10.04 -3.40
CA ALA A 42 10.84 9.65 -4.81
C ALA A 42 11.26 10.79 -5.75
N TYR A 43 10.92 12.03 -5.42
CA TYR A 43 11.31 13.19 -6.24
C TYR A 43 12.76 13.58 -6.09
N LEU A 44 13.37 13.42 -4.91
CA LEU A 44 14.81 13.58 -4.76
C LEU A 44 15.57 12.55 -5.61
N GLN A 45 15.07 11.34 -5.72
CA GLN A 45 15.63 10.29 -6.57
C GLN A 45 15.40 10.60 -8.06
N PHE A 46 14.20 11.08 -8.43
CA PHE A 46 13.89 11.49 -9.80
C PHE A 46 14.82 12.62 -10.27
N GLU A 47 15.02 13.65 -9.46
CA GLU A 47 15.97 14.71 -9.76
C GLU A 47 17.41 14.20 -9.93
N ALA A 48 17.81 13.23 -9.08
CA ALA A 48 19.13 12.63 -9.15
C ALA A 48 19.37 11.84 -10.45
N MET A 49 18.32 11.37 -11.12
CA MET A 49 18.45 10.75 -12.45
C MET A 49 18.72 11.74 -13.57
N GLY A 50 18.50 13.04 -13.34
CA GLY A 50 18.75 14.08 -14.34
C GLY A 50 17.72 14.14 -15.47
N VAL A 51 16.51 13.63 -15.24
CA VAL A 51 15.41 13.67 -16.22
C VAL A 51 14.63 14.97 -16.08
N ASP A 52 14.52 15.75 -17.15
CA ASP A 52 13.90 17.06 -17.12
C ASP A 52 12.37 17.00 -16.94
N ARG A 53 11.72 15.99 -17.52
CA ARG A 53 10.25 15.86 -17.51
C ARG A 53 9.83 14.39 -17.54
N VAL A 54 8.71 14.08 -16.88
CA VAL A 54 8.12 12.73 -16.90
C VAL A 54 7.74 12.31 -18.31
N LYS A 55 7.89 11.01 -18.60
CA LYS A 55 7.61 10.39 -19.90
C LYS A 55 6.36 9.51 -19.88
N THR A 56 5.67 9.44 -18.77
CA THR A 56 4.39 8.74 -18.62
C THR A 56 3.24 9.54 -19.24
N GLU A 57 2.15 8.86 -19.56
CA GLU A 57 0.90 9.51 -20.00
C GLU A 57 0.34 10.43 -18.91
N ARG A 58 0.41 9.97 -17.65
CA ARG A 58 -0.06 10.73 -16.49
C ARG A 58 0.74 10.38 -15.24
N SER A 59 1.35 11.37 -14.63
CA SER A 59 1.92 11.28 -13.30
C SER A 59 1.21 12.27 -12.37
N VAL A 60 0.84 11.82 -11.18
CA VAL A 60 0.11 12.65 -10.22
C VAL A 60 0.76 12.57 -8.84
N ALA A 61 1.02 13.71 -8.25
CA ALA A 61 1.49 13.88 -6.88
C ALA A 61 0.31 14.28 -5.98
N TYR A 62 0.13 13.58 -4.88
CA TYR A 62 -0.95 13.81 -3.92
C TYR A 62 -0.41 14.24 -2.56
N ILE A 63 -1.19 15.07 -1.87
CA ILE A 63 -1.00 15.38 -0.46
C ILE A 63 -2.22 14.88 0.29
N ASP A 64 -2.08 13.76 0.99
CA ASP A 64 -3.20 13.09 1.67
C ASP A 64 -2.82 12.32 2.94
N HIS A 65 -1.52 12.18 3.27
CA HIS A 65 -1.07 11.45 4.44
C HIS A 65 -0.76 12.36 5.63
N ASN A 66 -0.13 13.52 5.41
CA ASN A 66 0.32 14.43 6.45
C ASN A 66 -0.35 15.81 6.34
N THR A 67 -1.64 15.84 6.08
CA THR A 67 -2.45 17.05 6.07
C THR A 67 -2.61 17.63 7.48
N LEU A 68 -2.77 16.77 8.49
CA LEU A 68 -2.73 17.17 9.88
C LEU A 68 -1.26 17.38 10.32
N GLN A 69 -0.91 18.60 10.61
CA GLN A 69 0.47 19.03 10.87
C GLN A 69 0.65 19.49 12.31
N SER A 70 1.82 19.18 12.90
CA SER A 70 2.22 19.68 14.22
C SER A 70 3.46 20.58 14.16
N GLY A 71 4.16 20.63 13.04
CA GLY A 71 5.36 21.43 12.78
C GLY A 71 5.41 21.89 11.32
N PHE A 72 6.49 22.56 10.94
CA PHE A 72 6.68 23.12 9.59
C PHE A 72 7.16 22.10 8.55
N GLU A 73 7.68 20.96 8.97
CA GLU A 73 8.35 19.98 8.11
C GLU A 73 7.41 19.45 7.02
N ASN A 74 6.18 19.14 7.39
CA ASN A 74 5.18 18.69 6.43
C ASN A 74 4.81 19.79 5.42
N ALA A 75 4.70 21.04 5.86
CA ALA A 75 4.41 22.16 4.98
C ALA A 75 5.54 22.39 3.96
N ASP A 76 6.79 22.26 4.39
CA ASP A 76 7.95 22.34 3.50
C ASP A 76 7.98 21.18 2.48
N ASP A 77 7.69 19.96 2.92
CA ASP A 77 7.57 18.81 2.00
C ASP A 77 6.46 19.05 0.96
N HIS A 78 5.29 19.57 1.38
CA HIS A 78 4.18 19.87 0.45
C HIS A 78 4.57 20.93 -0.58
N ARG A 79 5.31 21.97 -0.17
CA ARG A 79 5.83 23.00 -1.08
C ARG A 79 6.87 22.42 -2.05
N PHE A 80 7.78 21.60 -1.55
CA PHE A 80 8.75 20.91 -2.39
C PHE A 80 8.06 20.04 -3.44
N ILE A 81 7.16 19.15 -3.03
CA ILE A 81 6.41 18.26 -3.93
C ILE A 81 5.66 19.08 -4.99
N GLY A 82 4.94 20.13 -4.60
CA GLY A 82 4.20 20.99 -5.52
C GLY A 82 5.10 21.69 -6.54
N SER A 83 6.27 22.19 -6.12
CA SER A 83 7.24 22.86 -7.01
C SER A 83 7.91 21.88 -7.98
N VAL A 84 8.27 20.67 -7.51
CA VAL A 84 8.79 19.59 -8.36
C VAL A 84 7.73 19.14 -9.36
N ALA A 85 6.50 18.93 -8.92
CA ALA A 85 5.40 18.54 -9.80
C ALA A 85 5.20 19.56 -10.92
N LYS A 86 5.14 20.85 -10.57
CA LYS A 86 5.00 21.94 -11.53
C LYS A 86 6.12 21.96 -12.57
N LYS A 87 7.39 21.75 -12.14
CA LYS A 87 8.56 21.77 -13.01
C LYS A 87 8.61 20.58 -13.96
N HIS A 88 8.37 19.37 -13.44
CA HIS A 88 8.69 18.13 -14.16
C HIS A 88 7.51 17.50 -14.89
N GLY A 89 6.39 18.19 -15.06
CA GLY A 89 5.27 17.68 -15.86
C GLY A 89 4.30 16.80 -15.11
N ILE A 90 4.24 16.93 -13.79
CA ILE A 90 3.43 16.12 -12.88
C ILE A 90 2.21 16.92 -12.44
N TRP A 91 1.03 16.32 -12.44
CA TRP A 91 -0.17 16.91 -11.88
C TRP A 91 -0.09 16.91 -10.36
N PHE A 92 -0.62 17.94 -9.72
CA PHE A 92 -0.54 18.10 -8.27
C PHE A 92 -1.91 18.21 -7.63
N SER A 93 -2.27 17.21 -6.84
CA SER A 93 -3.49 17.21 -6.02
C SER A 93 -3.16 17.80 -4.65
N ARG A 94 -3.70 18.99 -4.39
CA ARG A 94 -3.40 19.79 -3.20
C ARG A 94 -3.94 19.17 -1.92
N PRO A 95 -3.38 19.54 -0.72
CA PRO A 95 -3.95 19.16 0.57
C PRO A 95 -5.44 19.50 0.65
N GLY A 96 -6.25 18.55 1.10
CA GLY A 96 -7.71 18.71 1.21
C GLY A 96 -8.50 18.29 -0.03
N ASN A 97 -7.85 17.95 -1.16
CA ASN A 97 -8.55 17.42 -2.33
C ASN A 97 -9.04 15.99 -2.13
N GLY A 98 -8.31 15.20 -1.34
CA GLY A 98 -8.75 13.86 -0.96
C GLY A 98 -7.64 12.82 -0.99
N ILE A 99 -8.04 11.61 -0.61
CA ILE A 99 -7.17 10.44 -0.55
C ILE A 99 -6.75 10.04 -1.96
N CYS A 100 -5.45 9.86 -2.19
CA CYS A 100 -4.85 9.64 -3.50
C CYS A 100 -5.57 8.56 -4.32
N HIS A 101 -5.90 7.42 -3.73
CA HIS A 101 -6.55 6.33 -4.43
C HIS A 101 -8.01 6.64 -4.82
N GLN A 102 -8.74 7.39 -4.00
CA GLN A 102 -10.10 7.83 -4.31
C GLN A 102 -10.10 8.89 -5.42
N VAL A 103 -9.28 9.91 -5.28
CA VAL A 103 -9.16 10.96 -6.31
C VAL A 103 -8.66 10.39 -7.63
N HIS A 104 -7.74 9.41 -7.60
CA HIS A 104 -7.24 8.79 -8.83
C HIS A 104 -8.34 8.02 -9.58
N LEU A 105 -9.19 7.27 -8.87
CA LEU A 105 -10.38 6.63 -9.45
C LEU A 105 -11.34 7.66 -10.07
N GLU A 106 -11.60 8.75 -9.35
CA GLU A 106 -12.54 9.78 -9.78
C GLU A 106 -12.04 10.56 -11.01
N ARG A 107 -10.73 10.90 -11.07
CA ARG A 107 -10.23 11.91 -12.00
C ARG A 107 -9.21 11.45 -13.04
N PHE A 108 -8.47 10.35 -12.82
CA PHE A 108 -7.32 10.02 -13.67
C PHE A 108 -7.25 8.57 -14.14
N GLY A 109 -7.76 7.61 -13.36
CA GLY A 109 -7.65 6.19 -13.68
C GLY A 109 -8.37 5.83 -14.98
N LYS A 110 -7.72 5.01 -15.82
CA LYS A 110 -8.25 4.54 -17.11
C LYS A 110 -8.13 3.01 -17.21
N PRO A 111 -9.19 2.31 -17.63
CA PRO A 111 -9.13 0.87 -17.87
C PRO A 111 -8.00 0.48 -18.82
N GLY A 112 -7.38 -0.66 -18.56
CA GLY A 112 -6.33 -1.23 -19.42
C GLY A 112 -4.94 -0.58 -19.27
N LYS A 113 -4.78 0.43 -18.41
CA LYS A 113 -3.49 1.10 -18.22
C LYS A 113 -2.68 0.47 -17.09
N PRO A 114 -1.40 0.16 -17.31
CA PRO A 114 -0.46 -0.12 -16.25
C PRO A 114 -0.21 1.12 -15.41
N PHE A 115 -0.35 0.95 -14.11
CA PHE A 115 -0.29 2.02 -13.14
C PHE A 115 0.58 1.60 -11.95
N THR A 116 1.58 2.39 -11.60
CA THR A 116 2.38 2.14 -10.41
C THR A 116 2.39 3.34 -9.47
N GLY A 117 2.35 3.05 -8.19
CA GLY A 117 2.32 4.09 -7.17
C GLY A 117 3.26 3.83 -6.00
N ALA A 118 3.89 4.89 -5.50
CA ALA A 118 4.65 4.85 -4.26
C ALA A 118 3.70 4.77 -3.05
N ALA A 119 2.70 3.90 -3.15
CA ALA A 119 1.64 3.65 -2.17
C ALA A 119 1.17 2.19 -2.29
N SER A 120 1.10 1.47 -1.17
CA SER A 120 0.79 0.03 -1.19
C SER A 120 -0.62 -0.30 -1.65
N HIS A 121 -1.57 0.63 -1.52
CA HIS A 121 -2.97 0.44 -1.95
C HIS A 121 -3.26 0.97 -3.37
N THR A 122 -2.23 1.19 -4.19
CA THR A 122 -2.36 1.47 -5.64
C THR A 122 -3.28 0.46 -6.35
N PRO A 123 -3.32 -0.85 -5.95
CA PRO A 123 -4.27 -1.82 -6.51
C PRO A 123 -5.75 -1.41 -6.47
N THR A 124 -6.12 -0.38 -5.71
CA THR A 124 -7.47 0.25 -5.77
C THR A 124 -7.89 0.56 -7.21
N GLY A 125 -6.95 0.97 -8.08
CA GLY A 125 -7.18 1.21 -9.51
C GLY A 125 -7.67 -0.01 -10.29
N GLY A 126 -7.44 -1.21 -9.78
CA GLY A 126 -7.96 -2.45 -10.36
C GLY A 126 -9.50 -2.55 -10.34
N GLY A 127 -10.16 -1.75 -9.49
CA GLY A 127 -11.64 -1.66 -9.45
C GLY A 127 -12.27 -1.11 -10.73
N ILE A 128 -11.51 -0.39 -11.55
CA ILE A 128 -11.93 0.10 -12.89
C ILE A 128 -11.17 -0.60 -14.02
N GLY A 129 -10.45 -1.68 -13.76
CA GLY A 129 -9.73 -2.43 -14.78
C GLY A 129 -8.34 -1.90 -15.14
N MET A 130 -7.65 -1.23 -14.21
CA MET A 130 -6.22 -0.91 -14.35
C MET A 130 -5.35 -2.05 -13.85
N LEU A 131 -4.18 -2.26 -14.48
CA LEU A 131 -3.12 -3.09 -13.91
C LEU A 131 -2.32 -2.23 -12.92
N ALA A 132 -2.85 -2.09 -11.72
CA ALA A 132 -2.41 -1.13 -10.72
C ALA A 132 -1.56 -1.80 -9.63
N MET A 133 -0.31 -1.36 -9.45
CA MET A 133 0.66 -2.01 -8.58
C MET A 133 1.32 -1.02 -7.62
N GLY A 134 1.42 -1.40 -6.35
CA GLY A 134 2.24 -0.66 -5.39
C GLY A 134 3.74 -0.96 -5.57
N ALA A 135 4.57 0.08 -5.47
CA ALA A 135 6.01 0.00 -5.66
C ALA A 135 6.76 0.91 -4.68
N GLY A 136 8.08 0.78 -4.62
CA GLY A 136 8.95 1.71 -3.92
C GLY A 136 9.08 3.05 -4.66
N GLY A 137 9.49 4.09 -3.94
CA GLY A 137 9.64 5.43 -4.51
C GLY A 137 10.61 5.49 -5.69
N LEU A 138 11.72 4.77 -5.60
CA LEU A 138 12.72 4.73 -6.67
C LEU A 138 12.20 4.03 -7.93
N ASP A 139 11.45 2.93 -7.81
CA ASP A 139 10.84 2.27 -8.97
C ASP A 139 9.84 3.19 -9.68
N VAL A 140 9.05 3.94 -8.89
CA VAL A 140 8.11 4.94 -9.44
C VAL A 140 8.86 6.07 -10.12
N ALA A 141 9.97 6.55 -9.54
CA ALA A 141 10.82 7.58 -10.14
C ALA A 141 11.39 7.11 -11.48
N VAL A 142 11.89 5.87 -11.57
CA VAL A 142 12.40 5.27 -12.82
C VAL A 142 11.28 5.17 -13.86
N ALA A 143 10.08 4.71 -13.47
CA ALA A 143 8.92 4.63 -14.36
C ALA A 143 8.50 6.02 -14.87
N MET A 144 8.50 7.05 -14.01
CA MET A 144 8.25 8.44 -14.43
C MET A 144 9.27 8.93 -15.45
N GLY A 145 10.52 8.53 -15.32
CA GLY A 145 11.61 8.84 -16.27
C GLY A 145 11.51 8.07 -17.59
N GLY A 146 10.56 7.16 -17.75
CA GLY A 146 10.35 6.34 -18.94
C GLY A 146 11.12 5.01 -18.92
N GLY A 147 11.77 4.67 -17.82
CA GLY A 147 12.36 3.34 -17.62
C GLY A 147 11.29 2.26 -17.41
N ALA A 148 11.66 1.01 -17.72
CA ALA A 148 10.79 -0.12 -17.47
C ALA A 148 10.56 -0.34 -15.96
N TYR A 149 9.34 -0.68 -15.60
CA TYR A 149 9.04 -1.22 -14.28
C TYR A 149 9.12 -2.74 -14.30
N TYR A 150 10.04 -3.30 -13.55
CA TYR A 150 10.31 -4.73 -13.56
C TYR A 150 9.51 -5.46 -12.48
N ILE A 151 8.87 -6.53 -12.91
CA ILE A 151 8.16 -7.46 -12.02
C ILE A 151 8.47 -8.91 -12.43
N THR A 152 8.31 -9.84 -11.50
CA THR A 152 8.23 -11.26 -11.87
C THR A 152 6.88 -11.50 -12.54
N MET A 153 6.87 -12.11 -13.74
CA MET A 153 5.62 -12.48 -14.44
C MET A 153 4.72 -13.29 -13.50
N PRO A 154 3.57 -12.74 -13.06
CA PRO A 154 2.75 -13.37 -12.03
C PRO A 154 1.94 -14.53 -12.58
N LYS A 155 1.57 -15.45 -11.71
CA LYS A 155 0.43 -16.33 -11.92
C LYS A 155 -0.86 -15.53 -11.84
N VAL A 156 -1.90 -15.98 -12.53
CA VAL A 156 -3.23 -15.36 -12.47
C VAL A 156 -4.22 -16.30 -11.79
N VAL A 157 -4.75 -15.84 -10.66
CA VAL A 157 -5.77 -16.56 -9.89
C VAL A 157 -7.14 -16.03 -10.27
N LYS A 158 -8.01 -16.90 -10.73
CA LYS A 158 -9.41 -16.57 -10.97
C LYS A 158 -10.16 -16.54 -9.63
N ILE A 159 -10.67 -15.37 -9.26
CA ILE A 159 -11.64 -15.27 -8.17
C ILE A 159 -13.04 -15.22 -8.80
N ASN A 160 -13.70 -16.35 -8.81
CA ASN A 160 -15.02 -16.52 -9.43
C ASN A 160 -16.12 -16.14 -8.44
N LEU A 161 -16.81 -15.03 -8.70
CA LEU A 161 -17.93 -14.55 -7.91
C LEU A 161 -19.26 -15.00 -8.51
N THR A 162 -20.10 -15.66 -7.71
CA THR A 162 -21.44 -16.07 -8.10
C THR A 162 -22.50 -15.44 -7.19
N GLY A 163 -23.74 -15.37 -7.65
CA GLY A 163 -24.82 -14.75 -6.88
C GLY A 163 -24.66 -13.23 -6.69
N LYS A 164 -25.32 -12.72 -5.66
CA LYS A 164 -25.22 -11.31 -5.22
C LYS A 164 -25.21 -11.22 -3.71
N LEU A 165 -24.67 -10.14 -3.19
CA LEU A 165 -24.66 -9.88 -1.75
C LEU A 165 -26.07 -9.76 -1.20
N ASN A 166 -26.29 -10.34 -0.02
CA ASN A 166 -27.49 -10.14 0.77
C ASN A 166 -27.47 -8.74 1.42
N ASP A 167 -28.64 -8.29 1.88
CA ASP A 167 -28.74 -7.01 2.60
C ASP A 167 -27.78 -6.95 3.80
N TRP A 168 -27.12 -5.81 3.93
CA TRP A 168 -26.14 -5.50 4.98
C TRP A 168 -24.84 -6.34 4.95
N VAL A 169 -24.63 -7.15 3.93
CA VAL A 169 -23.33 -7.75 3.59
C VAL A 169 -22.67 -6.90 2.52
N SER A 170 -21.38 -6.63 2.65
CA SER A 170 -20.70 -5.63 1.84
C SER A 170 -19.48 -6.18 1.07
N ALA A 171 -18.95 -5.37 0.16
CA ALA A 171 -17.70 -5.67 -0.52
C ALA A 171 -16.51 -5.89 0.44
N LYS A 172 -16.55 -5.27 1.63
CA LYS A 172 -15.58 -5.52 2.70
C LYS A 172 -15.60 -6.98 3.14
N ASP A 173 -16.78 -7.57 3.27
CA ASP A 173 -16.94 -8.97 3.66
C ASP A 173 -16.42 -9.91 2.56
N VAL A 174 -16.54 -9.53 1.28
CA VAL A 174 -15.96 -10.28 0.16
C VAL A 174 -14.44 -10.39 0.30
N ILE A 175 -13.74 -9.28 0.45
CA ILE A 175 -12.27 -9.32 0.55
C ILE A 175 -11.78 -9.93 1.87
N LEU A 176 -12.53 -9.77 2.96
CA LEU A 176 -12.23 -10.47 4.21
C LEU A 176 -12.37 -11.99 4.04
N GLU A 177 -13.36 -12.47 3.28
CA GLU A 177 -13.48 -13.89 2.95
C GLU A 177 -12.30 -14.39 2.10
N VAL A 178 -11.85 -13.61 1.12
CA VAL A 178 -10.65 -13.95 0.33
C VAL A 178 -9.41 -14.04 1.23
N LEU A 179 -9.24 -13.08 2.16
CA LEU A 179 -8.15 -13.10 3.14
C LEU A 179 -8.25 -14.31 4.09
N ARG A 180 -9.46 -14.69 4.50
CA ARG A 180 -9.69 -15.86 5.34
C ARG A 180 -9.27 -17.16 4.64
N GLN A 181 -9.51 -17.27 3.33
CA GLN A 181 -9.16 -18.46 2.55
C GLN A 181 -7.68 -18.50 2.16
N LEU A 182 -7.08 -17.37 1.76
CA LEU A 182 -5.75 -17.33 1.16
C LEU A 182 -4.65 -16.84 2.11
N SER A 183 -5.00 -16.19 3.21
CA SER A 183 -4.10 -15.51 4.14
C SER A 183 -3.33 -14.33 3.53
N VAL A 184 -2.53 -13.65 4.34
CA VAL A 184 -1.66 -12.52 3.93
C VAL A 184 -0.50 -12.94 3.02
N LYS A 185 -0.36 -14.21 2.71
CA LYS A 185 0.71 -14.78 1.86
C LYS A 185 0.19 -15.43 0.59
N GLY A 186 -1.09 -15.72 0.50
CA GLY A 186 -1.68 -16.50 -0.60
C GLY A 186 -1.60 -15.84 -1.97
N GLY A 187 -1.40 -14.52 -2.00
CA GLY A 187 -1.26 -13.74 -3.23
C GLY A 187 0.17 -13.51 -3.72
N VAL A 188 1.19 -13.96 -2.99
CA VAL A 188 2.59 -13.72 -3.36
C VAL A 188 2.91 -14.29 -4.74
N GLY A 189 3.42 -13.46 -5.65
CA GLY A 189 3.70 -13.81 -7.05
C GLY A 189 2.46 -14.02 -7.91
N LYS A 190 1.29 -13.54 -7.48
CA LYS A 190 0.01 -13.74 -8.14
C LYS A 190 -0.75 -12.43 -8.36
N VAL A 191 -1.64 -12.44 -9.35
CA VAL A 191 -2.66 -11.42 -9.57
C VAL A 191 -4.03 -12.05 -9.31
N MET A 192 -4.87 -11.39 -8.52
CA MET A 192 -6.25 -11.81 -8.28
C MET A 192 -7.15 -11.18 -9.34
N GLU A 193 -7.64 -11.97 -10.29
CA GLU A 193 -8.54 -11.53 -11.35
C GLU A 193 -9.97 -11.94 -11.04
N TYR A 194 -10.82 -10.96 -10.76
CA TYR A 194 -12.21 -11.17 -10.38
C TYR A 194 -13.08 -11.39 -11.61
N THR A 195 -13.84 -12.47 -11.61
CA THR A 195 -14.69 -12.92 -12.73
C THR A 195 -16.03 -13.45 -12.22
N GLY A 196 -16.85 -13.96 -13.11
CA GLY A 196 -18.13 -14.56 -12.78
C GLY A 196 -19.30 -13.56 -12.84
N GLU A 197 -20.52 -14.10 -12.76
CA GLU A 197 -21.75 -13.30 -12.88
C GLU A 197 -21.95 -12.31 -11.72
N GLY A 198 -21.43 -12.66 -10.53
CA GLY A 198 -21.51 -11.82 -9.33
C GLY A 198 -20.81 -10.47 -9.49
N VAL A 199 -19.80 -10.35 -10.37
CA VAL A 199 -19.10 -9.10 -10.65
C VAL A 199 -20.06 -8.00 -11.10
N LYS A 200 -21.09 -8.32 -11.87
CA LYS A 200 -22.08 -7.36 -12.38
C LYS A 200 -22.93 -6.72 -11.27
N SER A 201 -23.03 -7.36 -10.11
CA SER A 201 -23.79 -6.85 -8.98
C SER A 201 -23.00 -5.84 -8.13
N LEU A 202 -21.70 -5.70 -8.36
CA LEU A 202 -20.80 -4.83 -7.59
C LEU A 202 -20.56 -3.51 -8.32
N SER A 203 -20.80 -2.39 -7.64
CA SER A 203 -20.46 -1.05 -8.12
C SER A 203 -18.94 -0.83 -8.18
N VAL A 204 -18.48 0.20 -8.90
CA VAL A 204 -17.05 0.53 -8.95
C VAL A 204 -16.46 0.80 -7.56
N PRO A 205 -17.08 1.56 -6.64
CA PRO A 205 -16.56 1.70 -5.28
C PRO A 205 -16.44 0.37 -4.53
N GLU A 206 -17.37 -0.56 -4.71
CA GLU A 206 -17.31 -1.90 -4.10
C GLU A 206 -16.16 -2.73 -4.67
N ARG A 207 -15.97 -2.72 -6.00
CA ARG A 207 -14.80 -3.35 -6.64
C ARG A 207 -13.49 -2.73 -6.14
N ALA A 208 -13.44 -1.42 -5.99
CA ALA A 208 -12.28 -0.69 -5.48
C ALA A 208 -11.96 -1.06 -4.02
N THR A 209 -12.96 -1.27 -3.16
CA THR A 209 -12.76 -1.78 -1.79
C THR A 209 -12.08 -3.15 -1.81
N ILE A 210 -12.52 -4.05 -2.70
CA ILE A 210 -11.97 -5.40 -2.82
C ILE A 210 -10.52 -5.35 -3.32
N THR A 211 -10.24 -4.62 -4.38
CA THR A 211 -8.87 -4.51 -4.92
C THR A 211 -7.93 -3.75 -4.00
N ASN A 212 -8.43 -2.75 -3.26
CA ASN A 212 -7.67 -2.04 -2.22
C ASN A 212 -7.10 -3.01 -1.19
N MET A 213 -7.96 -3.79 -0.54
CA MET A 213 -7.51 -4.76 0.45
C MET A 213 -6.87 -6.01 -0.13
N GLY A 214 -6.96 -6.23 -1.43
CA GLY A 214 -6.20 -7.24 -2.15
C GLY A 214 -4.68 -7.08 -1.98
N ALA A 215 -4.21 -5.86 -1.69
CA ALA A 215 -2.81 -5.61 -1.31
C ALA A 215 -2.38 -6.38 -0.05
N GLU A 216 -3.29 -6.64 0.87
CA GLU A 216 -3.01 -7.37 2.11
C GLU A 216 -2.83 -8.88 1.93
N LEU A 217 -3.19 -9.43 0.75
CA LEU A 217 -2.88 -10.81 0.36
C LEU A 217 -1.39 -11.02 0.01
N GLY A 218 -0.57 -9.96 -0.05
CA GLY A 218 0.77 -10.00 -0.61
C GLY A 218 0.79 -10.12 -2.15
N ALA A 219 -0.35 -9.94 -2.79
CA ALA A 219 -0.51 -10.05 -4.25
C ALA A 219 0.25 -8.95 -5.01
N THR A 220 0.63 -9.24 -6.25
CA THR A 220 1.16 -8.25 -7.19
C THR A 220 0.11 -7.17 -7.42
N THR A 221 -1.11 -7.56 -7.70
CA THR A 221 -2.30 -6.71 -7.78
C THR A 221 -3.60 -7.52 -7.75
N SER A 222 -4.72 -6.80 -7.80
CA SER A 222 -6.06 -7.35 -8.01
C SER A 222 -6.77 -6.54 -9.09
N ILE A 223 -7.60 -7.16 -9.91
CA ILE A 223 -8.22 -6.49 -11.05
C ILE A 223 -9.64 -7.01 -11.32
N PHE A 224 -10.54 -6.09 -11.68
CA PHE A 224 -11.87 -6.37 -12.21
C PHE A 224 -11.93 -6.06 -13.71
N PRO A 225 -12.87 -6.66 -14.44
CA PRO A 225 -13.12 -6.26 -15.83
C PRO A 225 -13.65 -4.82 -15.89
N SER A 226 -13.41 -4.17 -17.02
CA SER A 226 -14.05 -2.90 -17.39
C SER A 226 -15.29 -3.21 -18.22
N ASP A 227 -16.44 -3.05 -17.61
CA ASP A 227 -17.76 -3.41 -18.14
C ASP A 227 -18.73 -2.22 -18.11
N GLU A 228 -20.02 -2.48 -18.32
CA GLU A 228 -21.07 -1.46 -18.28
C GLU A 228 -21.11 -0.68 -16.96
N THR A 229 -20.83 -1.34 -15.83
CA THR A 229 -20.74 -0.67 -14.50
C THR A 229 -19.59 0.35 -14.48
N THR A 230 -18.47 0.02 -15.12
CA THR A 230 -17.32 0.93 -15.26
C THR A 230 -17.67 2.11 -16.17
N LEU A 231 -18.37 1.86 -17.30
CA LEU A 231 -18.84 2.92 -18.19
C LEU A 231 -19.74 3.91 -17.46
N GLN A 232 -20.74 3.41 -16.74
CA GLN A 232 -21.68 4.25 -15.99
C GLN A 232 -20.97 5.12 -14.95
N PHE A 233 -20.00 4.54 -14.22
CA PHE A 233 -19.19 5.30 -13.27
C PHE A 233 -18.37 6.40 -13.94
N LEU A 234 -17.64 6.09 -15.01
CA LEU A 234 -16.84 7.08 -15.75
C LEU A 234 -17.70 8.17 -16.36
N LYS A 235 -18.88 7.81 -16.89
CA LYS A 235 -19.85 8.77 -17.42
C LYS A 235 -20.36 9.73 -16.32
N ALA A 236 -20.71 9.20 -15.15
CA ALA A 236 -21.12 10.03 -14.02
C ALA A 236 -19.98 10.95 -13.52
N GLN A 237 -18.74 10.54 -13.69
CA GLN A 237 -17.53 11.35 -13.44
C GLN A 237 -17.18 12.34 -14.56
N GLY A 238 -17.98 12.40 -15.65
CA GLY A 238 -17.70 13.23 -16.82
C GLY A 238 -16.47 12.79 -17.60
N ARG A 239 -16.21 11.47 -17.64
CA ARG A 239 -15.02 10.85 -18.24
C ARG A 239 -15.39 9.64 -19.11
N GLU A 240 -16.51 9.72 -19.81
CA GLU A 240 -16.99 8.66 -20.70
C GLU A 240 -15.95 8.28 -21.78
N GLU A 241 -15.17 9.27 -22.23
CA GLU A 241 -14.12 9.09 -23.24
C GLU A 241 -12.94 8.23 -22.76
N ASP A 242 -12.77 8.06 -21.45
CA ASP A 242 -11.73 7.21 -20.87
C ASP A 242 -12.14 5.72 -20.82
N TYR A 243 -13.39 5.43 -21.12
CA TYR A 243 -13.89 4.06 -21.06
C TYR A 243 -13.32 3.19 -22.19
N VAL A 244 -12.81 2.03 -21.78
CA VAL A 244 -12.40 0.94 -22.68
C VAL A 244 -12.96 -0.35 -22.13
N PRO A 245 -13.82 -1.08 -22.88
CA PRO A 245 -14.31 -2.39 -22.43
C PRO A 245 -13.17 -3.40 -22.43
N MET A 246 -12.97 -4.09 -21.31
CA MET A 246 -11.91 -5.07 -21.14
C MET A 246 -12.35 -6.22 -20.26
N SER A 247 -12.10 -7.44 -20.72
CA SER A 247 -12.34 -8.68 -19.98
C SER A 247 -11.38 -9.77 -20.45
N ALA A 248 -11.32 -10.88 -19.72
CA ALA A 248 -10.66 -12.10 -20.18
C ALA A 248 -11.32 -12.66 -21.45
N ASP A 249 -10.57 -13.42 -22.23
CA ASP A 249 -11.16 -14.20 -23.32
C ASP A 249 -12.07 -15.31 -22.75
N PRO A 250 -13.11 -15.75 -23.48
CA PRO A 250 -14.01 -16.81 -23.00
C PRO A 250 -13.30 -18.13 -22.69
N ASP A 251 -12.20 -18.42 -23.38
CA ASP A 251 -11.36 -19.61 -23.22
C ASP A 251 -10.03 -19.31 -22.49
N ALA A 252 -9.98 -18.23 -21.70
CA ALA A 252 -8.83 -17.89 -20.89
C ALA A 252 -8.51 -18.98 -19.87
N VAL A 253 -7.21 -19.26 -19.71
CA VAL A 253 -6.73 -20.26 -18.77
C VAL A 253 -6.08 -19.59 -17.56
N TYR A 254 -6.52 -19.95 -16.38
CA TYR A 254 -6.02 -19.46 -15.11
C TYR A 254 -5.12 -20.48 -14.43
N ASP A 255 -4.18 -20.02 -13.62
CA ASP A 255 -3.27 -20.92 -12.89
C ASP A 255 -3.94 -21.56 -11.67
N GLU A 256 -4.86 -20.84 -11.04
CA GLU A 256 -5.62 -21.27 -9.86
C GLU A 256 -7.03 -20.68 -9.91
N GLU A 257 -7.96 -21.27 -9.18
CA GLU A 257 -9.33 -20.76 -9.06
C GLU A 257 -9.82 -20.81 -7.62
N VAL A 258 -10.48 -19.73 -7.20
CA VAL A 258 -11.18 -19.58 -5.92
C VAL A 258 -12.63 -19.21 -6.21
N ASN A 259 -13.58 -19.95 -5.64
CA ASN A 259 -15.00 -19.72 -5.84
C ASN A 259 -15.62 -19.07 -4.59
N ILE A 260 -16.36 -17.97 -4.77
CA ILE A 260 -17.07 -17.27 -3.71
C ILE A 260 -18.53 -17.07 -4.15
N ASP A 261 -19.44 -17.66 -3.40
CA ASP A 261 -20.88 -17.43 -3.54
C ASP A 261 -21.27 -16.23 -2.65
N LEU A 262 -21.48 -15.08 -3.29
CA LEU A 262 -21.83 -13.83 -2.60
C LEU A 262 -23.09 -13.95 -1.75
N SER A 263 -24.03 -14.81 -2.15
CA SER A 263 -25.30 -15.01 -1.42
C SER A 263 -25.15 -15.78 -0.10
N LYS A 264 -24.01 -16.39 0.13
CA LYS A 264 -23.69 -17.13 1.36
C LYS A 264 -22.84 -16.37 2.33
N LEU A 265 -22.31 -15.22 1.92
CA LEU A 265 -21.50 -14.39 2.80
C LEU A 265 -22.35 -13.78 3.92
N VAL A 266 -21.70 -13.63 5.06
CA VAL A 266 -22.23 -12.98 6.25
C VAL A 266 -21.26 -11.87 6.68
N PRO A 267 -21.66 -10.93 7.54
CA PRO A 267 -20.76 -9.91 8.06
C PRO A 267 -19.54 -10.51 8.75
N LEU A 268 -18.36 -10.10 8.30
CA LEU A 268 -17.06 -10.58 8.76
C LEU A 268 -16.27 -9.46 9.46
N ALA A 269 -15.27 -9.83 10.23
CA ALA A 269 -14.31 -8.90 10.80
C ALA A 269 -12.92 -9.53 10.85
N ALA A 270 -11.90 -8.76 10.50
CA ALA A 270 -10.51 -9.12 10.80
C ALA A 270 -10.20 -8.72 12.25
N CYS A 271 -9.92 -9.72 13.06
CA CYS A 271 -9.54 -9.55 14.46
C CYS A 271 -8.10 -9.07 14.59
N PRO A 272 -7.69 -8.42 15.72
CA PRO A 272 -6.30 -8.06 15.98
C PRO A 272 -5.37 -9.29 15.90
N HIS A 273 -4.18 -9.20 15.37
CA HIS A 273 -3.45 -8.05 14.80
C HIS A 273 -3.03 -8.37 13.35
N SER A 274 -3.91 -9.02 12.58
CA SER A 274 -3.66 -9.37 11.18
C SER A 274 -4.93 -9.28 10.33
N PRO A 275 -4.86 -8.79 9.07
CA PRO A 275 -6.03 -8.69 8.20
C PRO A 275 -6.66 -10.04 7.82
N ASP A 276 -5.94 -11.14 7.95
CA ASP A 276 -6.41 -12.51 7.68
C ASP A 276 -6.92 -13.26 8.92
N ASN A 277 -6.85 -12.65 10.10
CA ASN A 277 -7.44 -13.21 11.31
C ASN A 277 -8.96 -12.98 11.31
N VAL A 278 -9.65 -13.55 10.35
CA VAL A 278 -11.06 -13.26 10.05
C VAL A 278 -12.00 -14.21 10.79
N LYS A 279 -13.03 -13.63 11.42
CA LYS A 279 -14.16 -14.32 12.03
C LYS A 279 -15.48 -13.67 11.60
N THR A 280 -16.58 -14.40 11.74
CA THR A 280 -17.90 -13.79 11.60
C THR A 280 -18.18 -12.86 12.78
N VAL A 281 -18.98 -11.83 12.54
CA VAL A 281 -19.43 -10.92 13.62
C VAL A 281 -20.17 -11.69 14.72
N GLU A 282 -20.90 -12.73 14.35
CA GLU A 282 -21.61 -13.62 15.27
C GLU A 282 -20.63 -14.40 16.18
N GLU A 283 -19.56 -14.95 15.65
CA GLU A 283 -18.51 -15.65 16.43
C GLU A 283 -17.78 -14.73 17.42
N ILE A 284 -17.58 -13.45 17.07
CA ILE A 284 -16.95 -12.46 17.95
C ILE A 284 -17.88 -12.13 19.13
N GLY A 285 -19.17 -12.06 18.89
CA GLY A 285 -20.18 -11.76 19.89
C GLY A 285 -20.17 -10.29 20.36
N LYS A 286 -20.86 -10.00 21.45
CA LYS A 286 -21.06 -8.64 21.96
C LYS A 286 -19.88 -8.22 22.85
N ILE A 287 -18.89 -7.57 22.25
CA ILE A 287 -17.75 -6.96 22.94
C ILE A 287 -17.99 -5.45 23.02
N LYS A 288 -17.78 -4.83 24.19
CA LYS A 288 -17.80 -3.36 24.31
C LYS A 288 -16.71 -2.74 23.43
N ILE A 289 -17.03 -1.62 22.80
CA ILE A 289 -16.11 -0.89 21.94
C ILE A 289 -15.92 0.54 22.42
N ASP A 290 -14.74 1.11 22.21
CA ASP A 290 -14.38 2.47 22.63
C ASP A 290 -14.39 3.46 21.47
N GLN A 291 -14.14 2.97 20.26
CA GLN A 291 -13.94 3.83 19.10
C GLN A 291 -14.42 3.19 17.80
N VAL A 292 -14.97 4.01 16.92
CA VAL A 292 -15.27 3.66 15.53
C VAL A 292 -14.65 4.69 14.59
N CYS A 293 -13.95 4.22 13.56
CA CYS A 293 -13.42 5.07 12.49
C CYS A 293 -13.89 4.56 11.12
N ILE A 294 -14.62 5.40 10.40
CA ILE A 294 -15.15 5.10 9.05
C ILE A 294 -14.46 5.97 8.03
N GLY A 295 -13.97 5.38 6.93
CA GLY A 295 -13.30 6.11 5.87
C GLY A 295 -12.05 5.39 5.35
N SER A 296 -10.96 6.12 5.18
CA SER A 296 -9.71 5.73 4.52
C SER A 296 -9.91 5.44 3.01
N CYS A 297 -8.85 5.04 2.32
CA CYS A 297 -8.97 4.68 0.91
C CYS A 297 -9.84 3.44 0.65
N THR A 298 -10.22 2.70 1.69
CA THR A 298 -10.97 1.45 1.58
C THR A 298 -12.48 1.66 1.52
N ASN A 299 -13.03 2.46 2.44
CA ASN A 299 -14.49 2.66 2.58
C ASN A 299 -14.84 4.12 2.88
N SER A 300 -14.67 4.97 1.90
CA SER A 300 -14.94 6.40 2.01
C SER A 300 -15.68 7.00 0.81
N SER A 301 -16.25 6.13 -0.03
CA SER A 301 -17.03 6.52 -1.19
C SER A 301 -18.36 7.18 -0.80
N LEU A 302 -19.00 7.84 -1.77
CA LEU A 302 -20.35 8.38 -1.60
C LEU A 302 -21.34 7.30 -1.18
N GLN A 303 -21.20 6.09 -1.76
CA GLN A 303 -22.04 4.93 -1.40
C GLN A 303 -21.86 4.54 0.07
N ASP A 304 -20.61 4.48 0.55
CA ASP A 304 -20.33 4.17 1.96
C ASP A 304 -20.92 5.23 2.89
N MET A 305 -20.70 6.51 2.57
CA MET A 305 -21.22 7.62 3.41
C MET A 305 -22.74 7.63 3.51
N ARG A 306 -23.44 7.39 2.41
CA ARG A 306 -24.91 7.33 2.38
C ARG A 306 -25.46 6.13 3.15
N LYS A 307 -24.86 4.95 3.04
CA LYS A 307 -25.23 3.75 3.81
C LYS A 307 -25.03 3.98 5.31
N VAL A 308 -23.91 4.54 5.71
CA VAL A 308 -23.61 4.90 7.11
C VAL A 308 -24.64 5.90 7.63
N ALA A 309 -24.93 6.96 6.88
CA ALA A 309 -25.92 7.96 7.26
C ALA A 309 -27.33 7.35 7.40
N HIS A 310 -27.71 6.40 6.56
CA HIS A 310 -28.99 5.71 6.68
C HIS A 310 -29.11 4.99 8.04
N ILE A 311 -28.06 4.27 8.45
CA ILE A 311 -28.03 3.57 9.75
C ILE A 311 -28.08 4.55 10.92
N LEU A 312 -27.38 5.69 10.82
CA LEU A 312 -27.24 6.69 11.88
C LEU A 312 -28.44 7.64 11.97
N LYS A 313 -29.28 7.73 10.92
CA LYS A 313 -30.40 8.69 10.85
C LYS A 313 -31.36 8.57 12.03
N GLY A 314 -31.54 9.69 12.74
CA GLY A 314 -32.44 9.77 13.90
C GLY A 314 -31.96 9.02 15.15
N LYS A 315 -30.67 8.60 15.15
CA LYS A 315 -30.04 7.90 16.28
C LYS A 315 -28.87 8.71 16.80
N THR A 316 -28.39 8.36 17.98
CA THR A 316 -27.21 8.99 18.60
C THR A 316 -26.14 7.93 18.86
N VAL A 317 -24.89 8.28 18.61
CA VAL A 317 -23.73 7.46 18.95
C VAL A 317 -23.72 7.18 20.46
N HIS A 318 -23.38 5.96 20.84
CA HIS A 318 -23.31 5.56 22.26
C HIS A 318 -22.35 6.47 23.03
N PRO A 319 -22.70 6.92 24.25
CA PRO A 319 -21.88 7.90 24.98
C PRO A 319 -20.44 7.46 25.27
N ASP A 320 -20.20 6.14 25.36
CA ASP A 320 -18.87 5.58 25.58
C ASP A 320 -18.07 5.38 24.29
N VAL A 321 -18.64 5.70 23.11
CA VAL A 321 -17.99 5.46 21.82
C VAL A 321 -17.59 6.78 21.14
N SER A 322 -16.34 6.89 20.72
CA SER A 322 -15.88 7.98 19.86
C SER A 322 -16.04 7.58 18.39
N LEU A 323 -16.93 8.23 17.65
CA LEU A 323 -17.10 8.01 16.22
C LEU A 323 -16.41 9.10 15.39
N ALA A 324 -15.52 8.70 14.49
CA ALA A 324 -14.88 9.58 13.51
C ALA A 324 -15.17 9.08 12.08
N ILE A 325 -15.52 10.01 11.18
CA ILE A 325 -15.83 9.72 9.76
C ILE A 325 -15.03 10.64 8.87
N ALA A 326 -14.31 10.06 7.89
CA ALA A 326 -13.55 10.79 6.88
C ALA A 326 -14.08 10.47 5.47
N PRO A 327 -14.75 11.43 4.78
CA PRO A 327 -15.11 11.29 3.36
C PRO A 327 -13.85 11.13 2.50
N GLY A 328 -13.92 10.37 1.40
CA GLY A 328 -12.75 9.97 0.62
C GLY A 328 -12.11 11.08 -0.20
N SER A 329 -12.92 12.06 -0.64
CA SER A 329 -12.46 13.16 -1.47
C SER A 329 -13.29 14.42 -1.21
N LYS A 330 -12.78 15.55 -1.69
CA LYS A 330 -13.54 16.81 -1.75
C LYS A 330 -14.84 16.65 -2.53
N GLN A 331 -14.83 15.84 -3.61
CA GLN A 331 -16.02 15.54 -4.40
C GLN A 331 -17.07 14.84 -3.55
N VAL A 332 -16.71 13.78 -2.84
CA VAL A 332 -17.61 13.06 -1.94
C VAL A 332 -18.09 13.98 -0.83
N PHE A 333 -17.18 14.75 -0.21
CA PHE A 333 -17.53 15.66 0.89
C PHE A 333 -18.53 16.73 0.45
N ASN A 334 -18.32 17.31 -0.74
CA ASN A 334 -19.23 18.30 -1.29
C ASN A 334 -20.60 17.69 -1.61
N GLN A 335 -20.62 16.49 -2.20
CA GLN A 335 -21.85 15.79 -2.53
C GLN A 335 -22.69 15.48 -1.28
N ILE A 336 -22.07 14.99 -0.20
CA ILE A 336 -22.79 14.69 1.05
C ILE A 336 -23.21 15.96 1.80
N ALA A 337 -22.53 17.08 1.58
CA ALA A 337 -22.94 18.37 2.14
C ALA A 337 -24.20 18.88 1.45
N GLU A 338 -24.30 18.74 0.12
CA GLU A 338 -25.44 19.21 -0.66
C GLU A 338 -26.69 18.33 -0.48
N ASP A 339 -26.53 17.01 -0.39
CA ASP A 339 -27.68 16.09 -0.29
C ASP A 339 -28.19 15.87 1.14
N GLY A 340 -27.58 16.52 2.13
CA GLY A 340 -27.95 16.43 3.54
C GLY A 340 -27.38 15.23 4.29
N THR A 341 -26.66 14.33 3.64
CA THR A 341 -25.99 13.19 4.27
C THR A 341 -25.06 13.64 5.40
N LEU A 342 -24.27 14.69 5.18
CA LEU A 342 -23.35 15.25 6.19
C LEU A 342 -24.09 15.71 7.45
N SER A 343 -25.23 16.37 7.28
CA SER A 343 -26.05 16.83 8.41
C SER A 343 -26.53 15.66 9.29
N ILE A 344 -26.88 14.52 8.67
CA ILE A 344 -27.30 13.31 9.39
C ILE A 344 -26.13 12.75 10.21
N LEU A 345 -24.93 12.67 9.62
CA LEU A 345 -23.73 12.18 10.30
C LEU A 345 -23.38 13.04 11.52
N ILE A 346 -23.41 14.36 11.36
CA ILE A 346 -23.13 15.32 12.45
C ILE A 346 -24.20 15.22 13.54
N ALA A 347 -25.46 15.16 13.18
CA ALA A 347 -26.58 15.07 14.13
C ALA A 347 -26.52 13.78 14.97
N ALA A 348 -25.98 12.70 14.43
CA ALA A 348 -25.78 11.46 15.17
C ALA A 348 -24.62 11.53 16.19
N GLY A 349 -23.78 12.56 16.14
CA GLY A 349 -22.62 12.74 17.03
C GLY A 349 -21.29 12.28 16.41
N ALA A 350 -21.21 12.15 15.09
CA ALA A 350 -19.95 11.85 14.42
C ALA A 350 -19.02 13.07 14.39
N ARG A 351 -17.74 12.86 14.69
CA ARG A 351 -16.69 13.82 14.39
C ARG A 351 -16.28 13.65 12.94
N ILE A 352 -16.47 14.70 12.13
CA ILE A 352 -16.10 14.68 10.72
C ILE A 352 -14.64 15.09 10.59
N LEU A 353 -13.85 14.24 9.93
CA LEU A 353 -12.44 14.47 9.64
C LEU A 353 -12.27 14.97 8.20
N GLU A 354 -11.11 15.52 7.91
CA GLU A 354 -10.71 15.88 6.55
C GLU A 354 -10.58 14.64 5.65
N SER A 355 -10.66 14.87 4.35
CA SER A 355 -10.46 13.83 3.32
C SER A 355 -8.98 13.47 3.18
N ALA A 356 -8.48 12.66 4.11
CA ALA A 356 -7.07 12.29 4.21
C ALA A 356 -6.87 10.89 4.77
N CYS A 357 -5.69 10.33 4.58
CA CYS A 357 -5.32 9.01 5.10
C CYS A 357 -5.16 9.00 6.64
N GLY A 358 -4.84 10.12 7.25
CA GLY A 358 -4.60 10.43 8.67
C GLY A 358 -4.81 9.31 9.70
N PRO A 359 -6.05 9.00 10.10
CA PRO A 359 -6.31 7.99 11.14
C PRO A 359 -5.82 6.58 10.80
N CYS A 360 -5.73 6.23 9.50
CA CYS A 360 -5.24 4.91 9.07
C CYS A 360 -3.79 4.68 9.48
N ILE A 361 -2.98 5.74 9.50
CA ILE A 361 -1.57 5.72 9.92
C ILE A 361 -1.37 6.25 11.35
N GLY A 362 -2.44 6.34 12.14
CA GLY A 362 -2.39 6.76 13.54
C GLY A 362 -2.32 8.27 13.76
N MET A 363 -2.70 9.09 12.78
CA MET A 363 -2.73 10.55 12.88
C MET A 363 -4.17 11.08 13.03
N GLY A 364 -4.37 12.03 13.94
CA GLY A 364 -5.63 12.75 14.13
C GLY A 364 -6.71 12.00 14.89
N GLN A 365 -6.64 10.67 14.99
CA GLN A 365 -7.57 9.83 15.74
C GLN A 365 -6.89 8.52 16.12
N SER A 366 -6.76 8.26 17.41
CA SER A 366 -6.18 7.03 17.98
C SER A 366 -7.14 6.41 19.00
N PRO A 367 -7.14 5.10 19.22
CA PRO A 367 -7.81 4.49 20.35
C PRO A 367 -7.10 4.86 21.67
N ASN A 368 -7.85 4.82 22.78
CA ASN A 368 -7.28 4.90 24.11
C ASN A 368 -6.42 3.64 24.43
N SER A 369 -5.67 3.69 25.52
CA SER A 369 -4.88 2.53 25.99
C SER A 369 -5.78 1.32 26.18
N LYS A 370 -5.40 0.15 25.63
CA LYS A 370 -6.20 -1.09 25.60
C LYS A 370 -7.56 -0.98 24.89
N GLY A 371 -7.82 0.15 24.24
CA GLY A 371 -9.12 0.44 23.62
C GLY A 371 -9.42 -0.48 22.44
N ILE A 372 -10.69 -0.83 22.30
CA ILE A 372 -11.23 -1.62 21.18
C ILE A 372 -11.77 -0.67 20.11
N SER A 373 -11.14 -0.66 18.94
CA SER A 373 -11.49 0.21 17.82
C SER A 373 -11.99 -0.61 16.63
N LEU A 374 -13.19 -0.30 16.13
CA LEU A 374 -13.69 -0.83 14.87
C LEU A 374 -13.37 0.15 13.74
N ARG A 375 -12.73 -0.34 12.68
CA ARG A 375 -12.28 0.50 11.58
C ARG A 375 -12.65 -0.10 10.23
N THR A 376 -13.09 0.74 9.31
CA THR A 376 -13.32 0.32 7.92
C THR A 376 -12.04 0.36 7.08
N PHE A 377 -10.90 0.56 7.72
CA PHE A 377 -9.57 0.66 7.12
C PHE A 377 -9.07 -0.71 6.64
N ASN A 378 -7.82 -0.77 6.24
CA ASN A 378 -7.23 -1.95 5.60
C ASN A 378 -6.16 -2.66 6.42
N ARG A 379 -5.67 -2.07 7.52
CA ARG A 379 -4.61 -2.63 8.37
C ARG A 379 -4.92 -2.50 9.84
N ASN A 380 -4.63 -3.58 10.58
CA ASN A 380 -4.82 -3.68 12.03
C ASN A 380 -3.58 -4.27 12.74
N PHE A 381 -2.39 -4.04 12.19
CA PHE A 381 -1.13 -4.54 12.75
C PHE A 381 -0.92 -4.04 14.18
N LEU A 382 -0.19 -4.83 14.97
CA LEU A 382 0.16 -4.50 16.35
C LEU A 382 0.85 -3.12 16.41
N GLY A 383 0.33 -2.23 17.25
CA GLY A 383 0.87 -0.87 17.40
C GLY A 383 0.62 0.07 16.22
N ARG A 384 -0.20 -0.30 15.25
CA ARG A 384 -0.54 0.53 14.09
C ARG A 384 -1.13 1.88 14.48
N SER A 385 -1.92 1.91 15.54
CA SER A 385 -2.55 3.13 16.07
C SER A 385 -2.82 2.95 17.56
N GLY A 386 -2.52 3.97 18.36
CA GLY A 386 -2.65 3.92 19.81
C GLY A 386 -1.50 3.15 20.48
N THR A 387 -1.79 2.55 21.62
CA THR A 387 -0.83 1.71 22.37
C THR A 387 -0.69 0.31 21.75
N LYS A 388 0.40 -0.40 22.06
CA LYS A 388 0.62 -1.78 21.57
C LYS A 388 -0.50 -2.75 21.96
N ASP A 389 -1.17 -2.50 23.09
CA ASP A 389 -2.27 -3.31 23.61
C ASP A 389 -3.66 -2.86 23.15
N ALA A 390 -3.74 -1.82 22.31
CA ALA A 390 -4.97 -1.43 21.62
C ALA A 390 -5.37 -2.48 20.58
N GLN A 391 -6.65 -2.78 20.50
CA GLN A 391 -7.20 -3.83 19.63
C GLN A 391 -8.00 -3.23 18.48
N ILE A 392 -7.47 -3.36 17.27
CA ILE A 392 -8.09 -2.83 16.06
C ILE A 392 -8.73 -3.98 15.29
N TYR A 393 -10.03 -3.86 15.04
CA TYR A 393 -10.80 -4.76 14.17
C TYR A 393 -11.08 -4.07 12.84
N LEU A 394 -10.96 -4.80 11.74
CA LEU A 394 -11.36 -4.32 10.41
C LEU A 394 -12.74 -4.85 10.08
N VAL A 395 -13.68 -3.94 9.80
CA VAL A 395 -15.10 -4.26 9.59
C VAL A 395 -15.67 -3.47 8.42
N SER A 396 -16.86 -3.86 7.96
CA SER A 396 -17.63 -3.08 7.00
C SER A 396 -18.11 -1.74 7.59
N PRO A 397 -18.41 -0.72 6.76
CA PRO A 397 -19.04 0.52 7.21
C PRO A 397 -20.35 0.28 7.96
N GLU A 398 -21.11 -0.71 7.52
CA GLU A 398 -22.40 -1.09 8.10
C GLU A 398 -22.23 -1.64 9.52
N THR A 399 -21.31 -2.59 9.71
CA THR A 399 -20.97 -3.12 11.05
C THR A 399 -20.43 -2.03 11.96
N ALA A 400 -19.58 -1.15 11.44
CA ALA A 400 -19.01 -0.02 12.17
C ALA A 400 -20.10 0.95 12.66
N ALA A 401 -21.02 1.34 11.77
CA ALA A 401 -22.06 2.30 12.07
C ALA A 401 -23.06 1.80 13.14
N ILE A 402 -23.56 0.56 13.01
CA ILE A 402 -24.50 0.02 14.00
C ILE A 402 -23.81 -0.20 15.36
N SER A 403 -22.56 -0.63 15.35
CA SER A 403 -21.78 -0.82 16.58
C SER A 403 -21.51 0.51 17.30
N ALA A 404 -21.34 1.61 16.56
CA ALA A 404 -21.20 2.95 17.15
C ALA A 404 -22.46 3.38 17.92
N ILE A 405 -23.66 2.95 17.47
CA ILE A 405 -24.92 3.26 18.14
C ILE A 405 -25.11 2.39 19.39
N THR A 406 -24.83 1.09 19.28
CA THR A 406 -25.11 0.13 20.35
C THR A 406 -24.03 0.11 21.43
N GLY A 407 -22.82 0.63 21.17
CA GLY A 407 -21.67 0.59 22.07
C GLY A 407 -20.99 -0.78 22.17
N VAL A 408 -21.46 -1.75 21.38
CA VAL A 408 -20.92 -3.11 21.35
C VAL A 408 -20.79 -3.58 19.90
N PHE A 409 -19.94 -4.57 19.68
CA PHE A 409 -19.82 -5.21 18.38
C PHE A 409 -21.18 -5.79 17.96
N THR A 410 -21.74 -5.32 16.83
CA THR A 410 -23.13 -5.61 16.45
C THR A 410 -23.22 -6.00 14.97
N ASP A 411 -24.02 -7.05 14.69
CA ASP A 411 -24.31 -7.50 13.34
C ASP A 411 -25.22 -6.49 12.62
N PRO A 412 -24.84 -5.95 11.46
CA PRO A 412 -25.63 -4.95 10.75
C PRO A 412 -26.95 -5.49 10.19
N ARG A 413 -27.11 -6.81 10.06
CA ARG A 413 -28.37 -7.44 9.61
C ARG A 413 -29.55 -7.16 10.56
N THR A 414 -29.27 -6.60 11.72
CA THR A 414 -30.30 -6.11 12.66
C THR A 414 -30.81 -4.71 12.34
N CYS A 415 -30.28 -4.03 11.30
CA CYS A 415 -30.66 -2.65 10.95
C CYS A 415 -31.99 -2.51 10.20
N GLY A 416 -32.70 -3.60 9.94
CA GLY A 416 -33.92 -3.61 9.14
C GLY A 416 -33.66 -3.63 7.63
N GLU A 417 -34.53 -3.03 6.84
CA GLU A 417 -34.41 -3.00 5.38
C GLU A 417 -33.23 -2.13 4.92
N MET A 418 -32.41 -2.65 4.02
CA MET A 418 -31.30 -1.91 3.43
C MET A 418 -31.80 -1.03 2.26
N PRO A 419 -31.51 0.27 2.26
CA PRO A 419 -31.89 1.12 1.14
C PRO A 419 -31.07 0.76 -0.10
N ALA A 420 -31.73 0.82 -1.25
CA ALA A 420 -31.03 0.74 -2.53
C ALA A 420 -30.10 1.95 -2.69
N TYR A 421 -28.84 1.69 -2.98
CA TYR A 421 -27.93 2.77 -3.40
C TYR A 421 -28.18 3.13 -4.86
N VAL A 422 -28.44 4.39 -5.12
CA VAL A 422 -28.53 4.93 -6.47
C VAL A 422 -27.33 5.84 -6.70
N MET A 423 -26.45 5.43 -7.63
CA MET A 423 -25.35 6.28 -8.07
C MET A 423 -25.93 7.53 -8.75
N PRO A 424 -25.39 8.74 -8.48
CA PRO A 424 -25.85 9.93 -9.16
C PRO A 424 -25.58 9.83 -10.67
N GLU A 425 -26.45 10.38 -11.49
CA GLU A 425 -26.24 10.48 -12.95
C GLU A 425 -24.98 11.30 -13.27
N LYS A 426 -24.68 12.28 -12.42
CA LYS A 426 -23.49 13.12 -12.49
C LYS A 426 -23.02 13.50 -11.10
N PHE A 427 -21.73 13.30 -10.83
CA PHE A 427 -21.09 13.79 -9.62
C PHE A 427 -20.87 15.31 -9.67
N ILE A 428 -20.72 15.95 -8.51
CA ILE A 428 -20.35 17.36 -8.40
C ILE A 428 -18.85 17.47 -8.66
N ILE A 429 -18.50 17.82 -9.89
CA ILE A 429 -17.10 17.88 -10.33
C ILE A 429 -16.59 19.31 -10.15
N ASN A 430 -15.50 19.45 -9.38
CA ASN A 430 -14.78 20.70 -9.23
C ASN A 430 -13.29 20.42 -9.04
N ASP A 431 -12.53 20.56 -10.11
CA ASP A 431 -11.11 20.22 -10.16
C ASP A 431 -10.18 21.38 -9.73
N ASN A 432 -10.69 22.41 -9.04
CA ASN A 432 -9.91 23.60 -8.63
C ASN A 432 -8.74 23.31 -7.67
N MET A 433 -8.66 22.11 -7.11
CA MET A 433 -7.55 21.67 -6.28
C MET A 433 -6.59 20.71 -6.99
N VAL A 434 -6.81 20.45 -8.26
CA VAL A 434 -5.90 19.70 -9.12
C VAL A 434 -5.14 20.70 -9.98
N VAL A 435 -3.84 20.86 -9.71
CA VAL A 435 -2.99 21.85 -10.38
C VAL A 435 -2.25 21.16 -11.53
N PRO A 436 -2.41 21.66 -12.79
CA PRO A 436 -1.64 21.15 -13.92
C PRO A 436 -0.16 21.55 -13.78
N PRO A 437 0.76 20.79 -14.40
CA PRO A 437 2.17 21.19 -14.48
C PRO A 437 2.35 22.44 -15.36
N ALA A 438 3.51 23.09 -15.20
CA ALA A 438 3.93 24.16 -16.11
C ALA A 438 4.07 23.64 -17.55
N ALA A 439 3.81 24.52 -18.52
CA ALA A 439 4.10 24.22 -19.92
C ALA A 439 5.61 23.93 -20.10
N PRO A 440 6.00 23.11 -21.11
CA PRO A 440 7.40 22.74 -21.29
C PRO A 440 8.36 23.93 -21.40
N GLU A 441 7.95 25.00 -22.03
CA GLU A 441 8.71 26.26 -22.18
C GLU A 441 8.85 27.07 -20.90
N GLU A 442 7.92 26.92 -19.96
CA GLU A 442 7.94 27.60 -18.64
C GLU A 442 8.69 26.78 -17.60
N ALA A 443 8.75 25.47 -17.76
CA ALA A 443 9.31 24.54 -16.77
C ALA A 443 10.74 24.88 -16.34
N PRO A 444 11.68 25.30 -17.21
CA PRO A 444 13.03 25.67 -16.79
C PRO A 444 13.07 26.81 -15.75
N ASN A 445 12.09 27.71 -15.78
CA ASN A 445 12.00 28.88 -14.91
C ASN A 445 11.31 28.58 -13.58
N VAL A 446 10.79 27.37 -13.39
CA VAL A 446 10.14 26.98 -12.14
C VAL A 446 11.21 26.70 -11.07
N GLU A 447 11.19 27.49 -10.00
CA GLU A 447 12.04 27.28 -8.83
C GLU A 447 11.54 26.10 -7.99
N ILE A 448 12.46 25.22 -7.58
CA ILE A 448 12.16 24.13 -6.65
C ILE A 448 12.38 24.61 -5.23
N LEU A 449 11.32 24.58 -4.42
CA LEU A 449 11.31 25.11 -3.06
C LEU A 449 11.70 24.00 -2.07
N ARG A 450 12.86 24.16 -1.40
CA ARG A 450 13.38 23.21 -0.40
C ARG A 450 13.36 23.80 0.98
N GLY A 451 12.74 23.11 1.92
CA GLY A 451 12.81 23.44 3.34
C GLY A 451 14.08 22.88 4.01
N PRO A 452 14.43 23.39 5.21
CA PRO A 452 15.66 23.00 5.91
C PRO A 452 15.68 21.53 6.36
N ASN A 453 14.52 20.89 6.49
CA ASN A 453 14.41 19.48 6.86
C ASN A 453 14.65 18.51 5.68
N ILE A 454 14.57 18.99 4.44
CA ILE A 454 14.77 18.15 3.23
C ILE A 454 16.27 17.93 3.02
N LYS A 455 16.73 16.72 3.32
CA LYS A 455 18.14 16.32 3.24
C LYS A 455 18.37 15.39 2.06
N PRO A 456 19.59 15.35 1.50
CA PRO A 456 19.93 14.34 0.50
C PRO A 456 19.67 12.93 1.04
N PHE A 457 19.12 12.07 0.20
CA PHE A 457 18.93 10.66 0.57
C PHE A 457 20.28 9.92 0.58
N PRO A 458 20.41 8.85 1.39
CA PRO A 458 21.65 8.08 1.48
C PRO A 458 21.87 7.28 0.18
N VAL A 459 23.08 7.39 -0.39
CA VAL A 459 23.52 6.58 -1.54
C VAL A 459 24.46 5.50 -1.02
N ASN A 460 24.15 4.25 -1.30
CA ASN A 460 24.97 3.12 -0.88
C ASN A 460 26.26 3.03 -1.72
N LYS A 461 27.24 2.32 -1.18
CA LYS A 461 28.48 1.96 -1.90
C LYS A 461 28.28 0.65 -2.66
N PRO A 462 29.08 0.38 -3.71
CA PRO A 462 29.11 -0.93 -4.34
C PRO A 462 29.27 -2.07 -3.32
N LEU A 463 28.70 -3.25 -3.64
CA LEU A 463 28.78 -4.43 -2.78
C LEU A 463 30.26 -4.76 -2.49
N ALA A 464 30.59 -4.93 -1.22
CA ALA A 464 31.93 -5.31 -0.78
C ALA A 464 32.27 -6.76 -1.19
N GLU A 465 33.56 -7.09 -1.20
CA GLU A 465 34.03 -8.46 -1.50
C GLU A 465 33.48 -9.49 -0.51
N SER A 466 33.39 -9.11 0.77
CA SER A 466 32.85 -9.95 1.83
C SER A 466 32.08 -9.08 2.83
N ILE A 467 31.12 -9.67 3.54
CA ILE A 467 30.41 -9.04 4.64
C ILE A 467 30.82 -9.77 5.92
N GLU A 468 31.37 -9.04 6.87
CA GLU A 468 31.68 -9.50 8.22
C GLU A 468 31.04 -8.54 9.21
N SER A 469 30.04 -9.01 9.94
CA SER A 469 29.25 -8.14 10.80
C SER A 469 28.49 -8.92 11.87
N GLY A 470 28.27 -8.28 13.00
CA GLY A 470 27.43 -8.82 14.05
C GLY A 470 25.95 -8.80 13.70
N VAL A 471 25.20 -9.73 14.27
CA VAL A 471 23.73 -9.73 14.27
C VAL A 471 23.26 -8.68 15.28
N THR A 472 22.95 -7.49 14.80
CA THR A 472 22.53 -6.39 15.68
C THR A 472 21.08 -6.48 16.12
N LEU A 473 20.26 -7.28 15.39
CA LEU A 473 18.86 -7.52 15.74
C LEU A 473 18.41 -8.88 15.22
N LYS A 474 17.74 -9.66 16.10
CA LYS A 474 16.96 -10.84 15.71
C LYS A 474 15.49 -10.61 16.02
N VAL A 475 14.64 -10.79 15.03
CA VAL A 475 13.18 -10.57 15.12
C VAL A 475 12.42 -11.80 14.61
N GLY A 476 11.16 -11.93 15.02
CA GLY A 476 10.30 -13.06 14.66
C GLY A 476 9.63 -12.93 13.28
N ASP A 477 8.52 -13.63 13.14
CA ASP A 477 7.69 -13.66 11.94
C ASP A 477 6.85 -12.38 11.79
N ASN A 478 6.41 -12.11 10.54
CA ASN A 478 5.50 -11.03 10.19
C ASN A 478 5.97 -9.63 10.65
N ILE A 479 7.26 -9.38 10.56
CA ILE A 479 7.79 -8.04 10.79
C ILE A 479 7.25 -7.11 9.71
N THR A 480 6.49 -6.11 10.13
CA THR A 480 5.90 -5.13 9.22
C THR A 480 6.85 -3.97 8.96
N THR A 481 6.59 -3.24 7.89
CA THR A 481 7.29 -1.96 7.64
C THR A 481 7.06 -0.93 8.74
N ASP A 482 5.97 -1.05 9.52
CA ASP A 482 5.73 -0.21 10.70
C ASP A 482 6.58 -0.64 11.91
N HIS A 483 6.95 -1.91 12.02
CA HIS A 483 7.94 -2.38 13.00
C HIS A 483 9.34 -1.86 12.65
N ILE A 484 9.71 -1.88 11.35
CA ILE A 484 11.03 -1.44 10.88
C ILE A 484 11.13 0.09 10.98
N MET A 485 10.13 0.80 10.48
CA MET A 485 10.10 2.25 10.47
C MET A 485 8.71 2.75 10.86
N PRO A 486 8.51 3.07 12.15
CA PRO A 486 7.20 3.46 12.66
C PRO A 486 6.61 4.67 11.92
N ALA A 487 5.27 4.69 11.85
CA ALA A 487 4.49 5.80 11.34
C ALA A 487 3.99 6.71 12.50
N GLY A 488 3.16 7.68 12.18
CA GLY A 488 2.50 8.57 13.13
C GLY A 488 2.99 10.02 13.07
N ALA A 489 2.26 10.88 13.74
CA ALA A 489 2.45 12.35 13.67
C ALA A 489 3.83 12.85 14.11
N LYS A 490 4.49 12.12 15.01
CA LYS A 490 5.82 12.46 15.53
C LYS A 490 6.95 12.09 14.57
N ILE A 491 6.80 11.01 13.81
CA ILE A 491 7.90 10.39 13.04
C ILE A 491 7.81 10.77 11.57
N LEU A 492 6.62 10.72 10.97
CA LEU A 492 6.42 11.00 9.56
C LEU A 492 6.88 12.40 9.10
N PRO A 493 6.87 13.47 9.92
CA PRO A 493 7.46 14.74 9.55
C PRO A 493 8.96 14.67 9.21
N LEU A 494 9.67 13.66 9.72
CA LEU A 494 11.10 13.45 9.48
C LEU A 494 11.40 12.63 8.20
N ARG A 495 10.41 12.26 7.40
CA ARG A 495 10.55 11.36 6.24
C ARG A 495 11.53 11.84 5.16
N SER A 496 11.74 13.16 5.06
CA SER A 496 12.72 13.76 4.15
C SER A 496 14.10 13.99 4.79
N ASN A 497 14.31 13.47 6.00
CA ASN A 497 15.54 13.55 6.78
C ASN A 497 15.92 12.18 7.32
N ILE A 498 16.54 11.36 6.47
CA ILE A 498 16.90 9.96 6.82
C ILE A 498 17.77 9.87 8.06
N PRO A 499 18.78 10.73 8.26
CA PRO A 499 19.53 10.75 9.52
C PRO A 499 18.64 10.85 10.78
N ALA A 500 17.68 11.78 10.77
CA ALA A 500 16.79 12.00 11.92
C ALA A 500 15.76 10.88 12.08
N ILE A 501 15.14 10.40 11.00
CA ILE A 501 14.14 9.35 11.09
C ILE A 501 14.74 8.00 11.47
N SER A 502 16.03 7.75 11.13
CA SER A 502 16.71 6.50 11.47
C SER A 502 16.83 6.25 12.98
N GLU A 503 16.73 7.30 13.81
CA GLU A 503 16.69 7.17 15.27
C GLU A 503 15.46 6.39 15.78
N TYR A 504 14.44 6.24 14.95
CA TYR A 504 13.22 5.48 15.27
C TYR A 504 13.20 4.08 14.65
N CYS A 505 14.27 3.70 13.93
CA CYS A 505 14.34 2.41 13.24
C CYS A 505 14.23 1.25 14.25
N PHE A 506 13.27 0.35 14.05
CA PHE A 506 12.94 -0.79 14.92
C PHE A 506 12.59 -0.48 16.38
N THR A 507 12.37 0.76 16.75
CA THR A 507 12.07 1.12 18.15
C THR A 507 10.79 0.47 18.69
N VAL A 508 9.90 -0.03 17.81
CA VAL A 508 8.73 -0.83 18.20
C VAL A 508 9.15 -2.23 18.70
N CYS A 509 10.22 -2.79 18.14
CA CYS A 509 10.75 -4.11 18.51
C CYS A 509 11.82 -4.03 19.59
N ASP A 510 12.72 -3.05 19.46
CA ASP A 510 13.88 -2.86 20.34
C ASP A 510 14.29 -1.37 20.30
N GLU A 511 14.00 -0.64 21.37
CA GLU A 511 14.30 0.79 21.49
C GLU A 511 15.79 1.11 21.41
N THR A 512 16.66 0.13 21.69
CA THR A 512 18.12 0.31 21.69
C THR A 512 18.78 0.01 20.35
N PHE A 513 18.03 -0.52 19.37
CA PHE A 513 18.58 -0.92 18.07
C PHE A 513 19.32 0.21 17.33
N PRO A 514 18.77 1.45 17.20
CA PRO A 514 19.47 2.50 16.45
C PRO A 514 20.85 2.83 17.03
N LYS A 515 20.95 2.88 18.36
CA LYS A 515 22.22 3.09 19.07
C LYS A 515 23.20 1.95 18.81
N ARG A 516 22.76 0.71 19.00
CA ARG A 516 23.58 -0.49 18.80
C ARG A 516 24.08 -0.62 17.37
N ALA A 517 23.22 -0.34 16.37
CA ALA A 517 23.61 -0.39 14.97
C ALA A 517 24.66 0.67 14.61
N LYS A 518 24.54 1.89 15.15
CA LYS A 518 25.55 2.95 14.97
C LYS A 518 26.89 2.60 15.60
N GLU A 519 26.89 2.05 16.80
CA GLU A 519 28.10 1.62 17.49
C GLU A 519 28.81 0.48 16.76
N ALA A 520 28.05 -0.44 16.16
CA ALA A 520 28.58 -1.51 15.32
C ALA A 520 29.14 -1.03 13.97
N GLY A 521 28.61 0.06 13.42
CA GLY A 521 29.00 0.62 12.11
C GLY A 521 28.54 -0.18 10.90
N THR A 522 28.60 -1.52 10.95
CA THR A 522 28.02 -2.45 9.98
C THR A 522 27.22 -3.52 10.71
N SER A 523 26.16 -4.02 10.09
CA SER A 523 25.30 -4.99 10.75
C SER A 523 24.55 -5.92 9.82
N ILE A 524 24.11 -7.05 10.38
CA ILE A 524 23.18 -8.00 9.78
C ILE A 524 21.95 -8.08 10.67
N ILE A 525 20.77 -8.12 10.06
CA ILE A 525 19.50 -8.38 10.74
C ILE A 525 19.04 -9.78 10.41
N VAL A 526 18.52 -10.51 11.41
CA VAL A 526 17.93 -11.83 11.24
C VAL A 526 16.44 -11.76 11.55
N GLY A 527 15.60 -12.27 10.63
CA GLY A 527 14.16 -12.23 10.74
C GLY A 527 13.49 -13.58 10.43
N GLY A 528 12.21 -13.66 10.75
CA GLY A 528 11.37 -14.83 10.47
C GLY A 528 10.70 -14.77 9.11
N THR A 529 9.49 -15.31 9.02
CA THR A 529 8.68 -15.40 7.80
C THR A 529 7.99 -14.07 7.49
N ASN A 530 7.80 -13.77 6.18
CA ASN A 530 7.05 -12.60 5.69
C ASN A 530 7.61 -11.26 6.22
N TYR A 531 8.93 -11.12 6.20
CA TYR A 531 9.62 -9.91 6.66
C TYR A 531 9.34 -8.73 5.73
N GLY A 532 8.98 -7.58 6.30
CA GLY A 532 8.70 -6.35 5.56
C GLY A 532 7.26 -6.24 5.05
N GLN A 533 6.32 -7.02 5.60
CA GLN A 533 4.90 -6.92 5.30
C GLN A 533 4.39 -5.48 5.47
N GLY A 534 3.49 -5.03 4.59
CA GLY A 534 2.73 -3.80 4.79
C GLY A 534 3.02 -2.71 3.77
N SER A 535 3.47 -1.53 4.23
CA SER A 535 3.62 -0.32 3.41
C SER A 535 4.73 -0.43 2.36
N SER A 536 4.55 0.31 1.25
CA SER A 536 5.59 0.50 0.23
C SER A 536 6.71 1.49 0.63
N ARG A 537 6.70 1.98 1.88
CA ARG A 537 7.67 2.98 2.35
C ARG A 537 9.12 2.48 2.21
N GLU A 538 9.85 3.14 1.35
CA GLU A 538 11.27 2.87 1.12
C GLU A 538 12.14 3.20 2.34
N HIS A 539 11.64 4.04 3.24
CA HIS A 539 12.27 4.36 4.53
C HIS A 539 12.58 3.10 5.37
N ALA A 540 11.78 2.02 5.21
CA ALA A 540 12.05 0.74 5.84
C ALA A 540 13.30 0.03 5.28
N ALA A 541 13.86 0.48 4.16
CA ALA A 541 15.16 0.08 3.64
C ALA A 541 16.22 1.18 3.86
N LEU A 542 15.87 2.44 3.64
CA LEU A 542 16.81 3.57 3.75
C LEU A 542 17.30 3.82 5.19
N ALA A 543 16.44 3.67 6.19
CA ALA A 543 16.85 3.87 7.58
C ALA A 543 17.81 2.77 8.06
N PRO A 544 17.55 1.46 7.85
CA PRO A 544 18.55 0.42 8.10
C PRO A 544 19.84 0.62 7.30
N LEU A 545 19.76 1.00 6.02
CA LEU A 545 20.93 1.32 5.20
C LEU A 545 21.79 2.41 5.85
N TYR A 546 21.17 3.50 6.26
CA TYR A 546 21.86 4.62 6.92
C TYR A 546 22.54 4.18 8.23
N LEU A 547 21.91 3.25 8.96
CA LEU A 547 22.46 2.66 10.19
C LEU A 547 23.51 1.56 9.93
N GLY A 548 23.91 1.32 8.70
CA GLY A 548 24.98 0.39 8.34
C GLY A 548 24.56 -1.05 8.09
N VAL A 549 23.26 -1.34 7.99
CA VAL A 549 22.77 -2.70 7.66
C VAL A 549 23.22 -3.07 6.24
N LYS A 550 23.90 -4.22 6.10
CA LYS A 550 24.45 -4.74 4.83
C LYS A 550 23.65 -5.89 4.26
N ALA A 551 23.10 -6.72 5.12
CA ALA A 551 22.29 -7.87 4.73
C ALA A 551 21.17 -8.10 5.74
N ILE A 552 20.08 -8.68 5.27
CA ILE A 552 18.99 -9.17 6.08
C ILE A 552 18.81 -10.64 5.72
N ILE A 553 18.85 -11.53 6.74
CA ILE A 553 18.68 -12.97 6.57
C ILE A 553 17.34 -13.35 7.20
N CYS A 554 16.40 -13.85 6.42
CA CYS A 554 15.10 -14.25 6.96
C CYS A 554 14.54 -15.52 6.31
N LYS A 555 13.42 -16.03 6.83
CA LYS A 555 12.76 -17.21 6.24
C LYS A 555 12.09 -16.85 4.91
N SER A 556 11.46 -15.68 4.82
CA SER A 556 10.89 -15.14 3.57
C SER A 556 10.64 -13.63 3.66
N PHE A 557 10.52 -12.96 2.51
CA PHE A 557 10.27 -11.52 2.39
C PHE A 557 8.89 -11.20 1.81
N ALA A 558 8.32 -10.07 2.23
CA ALA A 558 7.24 -9.43 1.50
C ALA A 558 7.77 -8.80 0.20
N ARG A 559 6.99 -8.87 -0.88
CA ARG A 559 7.40 -8.50 -2.24
C ARG A 559 8.00 -7.10 -2.36
N ILE A 560 7.24 -6.07 -1.97
CA ILE A 560 7.68 -4.67 -2.13
C ILE A 560 8.93 -4.39 -1.30
N HIS A 561 8.98 -4.89 -0.09
CA HIS A 561 10.11 -4.65 0.80
C HIS A 561 11.39 -5.33 0.30
N ARG A 562 11.28 -6.57 -0.21
CA ARG A 562 12.41 -7.26 -0.84
C ARG A 562 12.98 -6.45 -2.02
N GLN A 563 12.11 -5.90 -2.85
CA GLN A 563 12.53 -5.05 -3.95
C GLN A 563 13.17 -3.75 -3.46
N ASN A 564 12.61 -3.11 -2.43
CA ASN A 564 13.22 -1.91 -1.83
C ASN A 564 14.62 -2.19 -1.26
N LEU A 565 14.86 -3.36 -0.67
CA LEU A 565 16.20 -3.76 -0.20
C LEU A 565 17.17 -3.86 -1.38
N ILE A 566 16.79 -4.53 -2.47
CA ILE A 566 17.60 -4.66 -3.69
C ILE A 566 17.87 -3.28 -4.31
N ASN A 567 16.83 -2.45 -4.42
CA ASN A 567 16.92 -1.09 -4.97
C ASN A 567 17.91 -0.21 -4.21
N ASN A 568 18.06 -0.46 -2.90
CA ASN A 568 18.96 0.29 -2.03
C ASN A 568 20.28 -0.45 -1.72
N GLY A 569 20.53 -1.61 -2.35
CA GLY A 569 21.77 -2.37 -2.20
C GLY A 569 21.95 -3.04 -0.84
N ILE A 570 20.87 -3.37 -0.13
CA ILE A 570 20.87 -4.25 1.04
C ILE A 570 20.57 -5.67 0.58
N LEU A 571 21.45 -6.62 0.90
CA LEU A 571 21.35 -8.00 0.43
C LEU A 571 20.21 -8.76 1.14
N PRO A 572 19.13 -9.16 0.43
CA PRO A 572 18.02 -9.91 1.01
C PRO A 572 18.30 -11.42 0.86
N LEU A 573 18.65 -12.07 1.96
CA LEU A 573 19.01 -13.47 2.02
C LEU A 573 17.90 -14.31 2.66
N GLU A 574 17.60 -15.47 2.09
CA GLU A 574 16.62 -16.41 2.64
C GLU A 574 17.32 -17.69 3.10
N PHE A 575 16.93 -18.21 4.26
CA PHE A 575 17.41 -19.50 4.74
C PHE A 575 17.02 -20.61 3.76
N VAL A 576 17.97 -21.47 3.39
CA VAL A 576 17.68 -22.73 2.65
C VAL A 576 17.03 -23.73 3.59
N ASN A 577 17.55 -23.82 4.83
CA ASN A 577 16.95 -24.59 5.92
C ASN A 577 16.43 -23.61 6.99
N GLU A 578 15.13 -23.48 7.11
CA GLU A 578 14.51 -22.54 8.07
C GLU A 578 14.88 -22.82 9.53
N ALA A 579 15.25 -24.07 9.88
CA ALA A 579 15.67 -24.43 11.23
C ALA A 579 17.00 -23.75 11.66
N ASP A 580 17.81 -23.28 10.70
CA ASP A 580 19.03 -22.55 11.02
C ASP A 580 18.76 -21.19 11.66
N TYR A 581 17.55 -20.62 11.45
CA TYR A 581 17.10 -19.43 12.15
C TYR A 581 17.17 -19.59 13.68
N ASP A 582 16.79 -20.74 14.20
CA ASP A 582 16.74 -20.97 15.65
C ASP A 582 18.14 -21.08 16.29
N ARG A 583 19.16 -21.37 15.47
CA ARG A 583 20.56 -21.55 15.92
C ARG A 583 21.30 -20.23 16.07
N ILE A 584 20.83 -19.16 15.40
CA ILE A 584 21.48 -17.83 15.40
C ILE A 584 20.90 -17.00 16.54
N GLU A 585 21.74 -16.23 17.22
CA GLU A 585 21.34 -15.29 18.26
C GLU A 585 21.78 -13.87 17.94
N GLN A 586 21.09 -12.91 18.55
CA GLN A 586 21.53 -11.52 18.52
C GLN A 586 22.87 -11.39 19.24
N GLY A 587 23.85 -10.77 18.58
CA GLY A 587 25.22 -10.67 19.06
C GLY A 587 26.18 -11.66 18.41
N ASP A 588 25.69 -12.66 17.65
CA ASP A 588 26.57 -13.56 16.90
C ASP A 588 27.29 -12.81 15.77
N ASP A 589 28.57 -13.12 15.54
CA ASP A 589 29.35 -12.58 14.43
C ASP A 589 29.26 -13.49 13.21
N LEU A 590 28.70 -12.95 12.12
CA LEU A 590 28.50 -13.66 10.87
C LEU A 590 29.46 -13.19 9.79
N VAL A 591 29.94 -14.14 8.98
CA VAL A 591 30.79 -13.88 7.81
C VAL A 591 30.16 -14.46 6.56
N ILE A 592 30.04 -13.63 5.52
CA ILE A 592 29.64 -14.02 4.18
C ILE A 592 30.84 -13.71 3.26
N ALA A 593 31.73 -14.71 3.12
CA ALA A 593 32.95 -14.54 2.36
C ALA A 593 32.68 -14.52 0.86
N ASN A 594 33.47 -13.73 0.12
CA ASN A 594 33.45 -13.68 -1.35
C ASN A 594 32.07 -13.39 -1.96
N ILE A 595 31.23 -12.66 -1.23
CA ILE A 595 29.82 -12.44 -1.60
C ILE A 595 29.68 -11.70 -2.94
N ARG A 596 30.56 -10.77 -3.26
CA ARG A 596 30.55 -10.05 -4.53
C ARG A 596 30.66 -11.01 -5.72
N ASN A 597 31.64 -11.90 -5.69
CA ASN A 597 31.83 -12.90 -6.73
C ASN A 597 30.66 -13.91 -6.79
N ILE A 598 30.13 -14.29 -5.63
CA ILE A 598 28.99 -15.21 -5.54
C ILE A 598 27.74 -14.59 -6.19
N VAL A 599 27.46 -13.32 -5.92
CA VAL A 599 26.33 -12.60 -6.53
C VAL A 599 26.53 -12.50 -8.05
N GLU A 600 27.72 -12.20 -8.51
CA GLU A 600 28.04 -12.08 -9.94
C GLU A 600 27.86 -13.42 -10.69
N ASN A 601 28.36 -14.50 -10.13
CA ASN A 601 28.44 -15.80 -10.80
C ASN A 601 27.36 -16.82 -10.40
N GLY A 602 26.50 -16.49 -9.43
CA GLY A 602 25.34 -17.32 -9.05
C GLY A 602 25.69 -18.58 -8.27
N ALA A 603 26.75 -18.57 -7.45
CA ALA A 603 27.12 -19.69 -6.59
C ALA A 603 26.31 -19.75 -5.29
N LYS A 604 26.43 -20.86 -4.55
CA LYS A 604 25.83 -21.02 -3.22
C LYS A 604 26.43 -20.03 -2.22
N ILE A 605 25.56 -19.43 -1.41
CA ILE A 605 25.97 -18.50 -0.36
C ILE A 605 26.03 -19.25 0.97
N ILE A 606 27.23 -19.34 1.52
CA ILE A 606 27.46 -19.93 2.84
C ILE A 606 27.75 -18.81 3.82
N VAL A 607 27.03 -18.83 4.94
CA VAL A 607 27.24 -17.94 6.08
C VAL A 607 27.92 -18.71 7.19
N GLU A 608 29.03 -18.19 7.67
CA GLU A 608 29.75 -18.73 8.82
C GLU A 608 29.37 -17.94 10.09
N ASP A 609 28.88 -18.61 11.11
CA ASP A 609 28.75 -18.06 12.45
C ASP A 609 30.07 -18.33 13.21
N LYS A 610 30.88 -17.27 13.32
CA LYS A 610 32.17 -17.35 14.00
C LYS A 610 32.05 -17.50 15.52
N THR A 611 30.96 -16.97 16.09
CA THR A 611 30.72 -17.03 17.53
C THR A 611 30.46 -18.46 17.98
N LYS A 612 29.67 -19.21 17.20
CA LYS A 612 29.24 -20.58 17.53
C LYS A 612 29.96 -21.66 16.75
N GLY A 613 30.75 -21.30 15.73
CA GLY A 613 31.58 -22.22 14.95
C GLY A 613 30.79 -23.16 14.04
N PHE A 614 29.71 -22.70 13.43
CA PHE A 614 28.99 -23.47 12.44
C PHE A 614 28.68 -22.65 11.17
N SER A 615 28.33 -23.33 10.09
CA SER A 615 27.94 -22.68 8.83
C SER A 615 26.55 -23.14 8.40
N PHE A 616 25.85 -22.27 7.66
CA PHE A 616 24.55 -22.55 7.09
C PHE A 616 24.43 -21.95 5.69
N GLU A 617 23.54 -22.50 4.88
CA GLU A 617 23.30 -22.07 3.52
C GLU A 617 22.12 -21.09 3.46
N VAL A 618 22.32 -19.99 2.69
CA VAL A 618 21.27 -19.04 2.35
C VAL A 618 21.19 -18.87 0.84
N LYS A 619 20.09 -18.36 0.35
CA LYS A 619 19.88 -18.06 -1.07
C LYS A 619 19.47 -16.61 -1.27
N CYS A 620 19.83 -16.09 -2.46
CA CYS A 620 19.38 -14.80 -2.95
C CYS A 620 19.10 -14.94 -4.46
N GLU A 621 17.84 -15.15 -4.78
CA GLU A 621 17.42 -15.28 -6.18
C GLU A 621 17.33 -13.87 -6.80
N LEU A 622 18.30 -13.52 -7.62
CA LEU A 622 18.38 -12.25 -8.34
C LEU A 622 18.33 -12.51 -9.84
N SER A 623 17.56 -11.69 -10.56
CA SER A 623 17.70 -11.58 -12.01
C SER A 623 19.07 -11.01 -12.39
N GLU A 624 19.47 -11.09 -13.66
CA GLU A 624 20.74 -10.50 -14.13
C GLU A 624 20.78 -8.99 -13.84
N ARG A 625 19.64 -8.30 -14.03
CA ARG A 625 19.49 -6.90 -13.64
C ARG A 625 19.63 -6.71 -12.13
N GLY A 626 18.99 -7.54 -11.33
CA GLY A 626 19.09 -7.52 -9.86
C GLY A 626 20.52 -7.73 -9.37
N LYS A 627 21.29 -8.61 -10.00
CA LYS A 627 22.73 -8.78 -9.72
C LYS A 627 23.51 -7.48 -10.00
N GLY A 628 23.29 -6.88 -11.19
CA GLY A 628 23.92 -5.61 -11.54
C GLY A 628 23.59 -4.49 -10.55
N MET A 629 22.33 -4.37 -10.13
CA MET A 629 21.90 -3.41 -9.12
C MET A 629 22.60 -3.65 -7.77
N MET A 630 22.65 -4.89 -7.31
CA MET A 630 23.29 -5.24 -6.04
C MET A 630 24.79 -4.95 -6.08
N LEU A 631 25.48 -5.33 -7.16
CA LEU A 631 26.92 -5.06 -7.36
C LEU A 631 27.24 -3.56 -7.40
N ALA A 632 26.35 -2.76 -8.00
CA ALA A 632 26.50 -1.30 -8.05
C ALA A 632 26.20 -0.59 -6.71
N GLY A 633 25.56 -1.29 -5.77
CA GLY A 633 25.10 -0.70 -4.50
C GLY A 633 23.71 -0.07 -4.58
N GLY A 634 22.88 -0.55 -5.50
CA GLY A 634 21.47 -0.18 -5.66
C GLY A 634 21.10 0.35 -7.03
N LEU A 635 19.79 0.49 -7.26
CA LEU A 635 19.20 0.87 -8.54
C LEU A 635 19.67 2.25 -9.03
N LEU A 636 19.79 3.24 -8.14
CA LEU A 636 20.23 4.58 -8.55
C LEU A 636 21.66 4.56 -9.14
N ASN A 637 22.59 3.87 -8.47
CA ASN A 637 23.95 3.72 -8.95
C ASN A 637 24.00 2.94 -10.26
N TYR A 638 23.21 1.86 -10.33
CA TYR A 638 23.08 1.04 -11.53
C TYR A 638 22.55 1.86 -12.73
N THR A 639 21.50 2.65 -12.53
CA THR A 639 20.91 3.50 -13.58
C THR A 639 21.90 4.55 -14.06
N LYS A 640 22.65 5.20 -13.14
CA LYS A 640 23.68 6.18 -13.51
C LYS A 640 24.83 5.57 -14.31
N ALA A 641 25.17 4.32 -14.08
CA ALA A 641 26.25 3.65 -14.78
C ALA A 641 25.85 3.11 -16.17
N ASN A 642 24.54 2.88 -16.41
CA ASN A 642 24.02 2.26 -17.62
C ASN A 642 23.08 3.17 -18.44
N GLY A 643 22.78 4.37 -18.00
CA GLY A 643 21.99 5.41 -18.67
C GLY A 643 22.84 6.55 -19.11
#